data_331e73a5805618991488bf855ae320d3
#
_entry.id   331e73a5805618991488bf855ae320d3
#
_cell.length_a   1.000
_cell.length_b   1.000
_cell.length_c   1.000
_cell.angle_alpha   90.00
_cell.angle_beta   90.00
_cell.angle_gamma   90.00
#
_symmetry.space_group_name_H-M   'P 1'
#
loop_
_entity.id
_entity.type
_entity.pdbx_description
1 polymer ?
#
loop_
_entity_poly.entity_id
_entity_poly.type
_entity_poly.pdbx_seq_one_letter_code
_entity_poly.pdbx_strand_id
1 'polypeptide(L)'
;MKMTNTRIPLTILGLTASCGLLLAIHAGQTRSGAAAIISSKLPAGSPGSQWHWQTPLPQGNNLRGASFVDANTGTVVGEYGAIVRTTDGGNSWTIQASGTTQTLWAVSFIDANNGTAVGEGGTIVGTTDGGDHWVTQPSGTTLQLRGVWFSDSNNGAAVGDSGTILRTTDGGNSWLPQSSGTGNTLFGVSFIDTNTGTAVGGACGIGGESTIVRTTDGGNTWVPQANPGTACLFKVSFTDSNTGTAVGDGGLILRTTDGGGSWSPQASGTTKTLYGVSFTDANNGTICGFELGGTGIILRTTDGGNNWVEQTNYSLPQGANAFYALSFSDANTGTIVGDAGILLQTTNGGEQWNSQPVVTFNYLYGVSFTDPDTGTAVGYENPDGMILRTTDGGNSWLRQSSGIGDPFAGLNFFGVHFVNSNVGTLVGQQGIILRTTDGGNNWVQQTTDTTDWLYAVHFSDENHGTAVGFLEGKILSTTDGGQNWVTQPSQATGLLGVYFTDTNTGTVVGNDGVILRTTDGGQTWTPQTSGTINQLRAVWFADTNTGTVVGDQGTILRTTDGGQTWVSQVSGVSEILLGVSFTDASNGTAVGQLGTVVSTTDGGETWTRQESGTNQDLYNVSFTETNTGTAVGAFGTILRTGAGGATPTPTPTATPTVTPTPSGTPSGTPTATPTPTATPRATPRPRPTPHPRPTPR
;
A
#
# COMPACT_ATOMS: atom_id res chain seq x y z
N MET A 1 -22.47 -69.50 -4.21
CA MET A 1 -21.63 -68.56 -4.98
C MET A 1 -21.74 -67.21 -4.34
N LYS A 2 -20.62 -66.75 -3.64
CA LYS A 2 -20.57 -65.54 -2.85
C LYS A 2 -20.30 -64.36 -3.77
N MET A 3 -21.19 -63.33 -3.76
CA MET A 3 -20.89 -62.02 -4.34
C MET A 3 -20.29 -61.14 -3.25
N THR A 4 -19.09 -60.71 -3.45
CA THR A 4 -18.36 -59.77 -2.61
C THR A 4 -18.74 -58.35 -3.01
N ASN A 5 -19.37 -57.61 -2.11
CA ASN A 5 -19.59 -56.18 -2.22
C ASN A 5 -18.27 -55.41 -1.98
N THR A 6 -17.73 -54.80 -3.02
CA THR A 6 -16.64 -53.86 -2.89
C THR A 6 -17.23 -52.44 -2.83
N ARG A 7 -17.21 -51.83 -1.66
CA ARG A 7 -17.54 -50.40 -1.47
C ARG A 7 -16.34 -49.58 -1.93
N ILE A 8 -16.56 -48.72 -2.92
CA ILE A 8 -15.65 -47.64 -3.29
C ILE A 8 -15.94 -46.48 -2.36
N PRO A 9 -14.96 -45.91 -1.65
CA PRO A 9 -15.18 -44.68 -0.89
C PRO A 9 -15.28 -43.51 -1.84
N LEU A 10 -16.41 -42.82 -1.82
CA LEU A 10 -16.63 -41.54 -2.48
C LEU A 10 -15.85 -40.48 -1.71
N THR A 11 -14.69 -40.12 -2.21
CA THR A 11 -13.95 -38.95 -1.69
C THR A 11 -14.66 -37.70 -2.18
N ILE A 12 -15.34 -37.02 -1.29
CA ILE A 12 -15.86 -35.67 -1.52
C ILE A 12 -14.66 -34.75 -1.64
N LEU A 13 -14.24 -34.45 -2.87
CA LEU A 13 -13.36 -33.28 -3.13
C LEU A 13 -14.26 -32.05 -3.06
N GLY A 14 -14.16 -31.34 -1.92
CA GLY A 14 -14.76 -30.03 -1.76
C GLY A 14 -14.14 -29.05 -2.76
N LEU A 15 -14.95 -28.50 -3.65
CA LEU A 15 -14.58 -27.37 -4.49
C LEU A 15 -14.46 -26.11 -3.62
N THR A 16 -13.31 -25.90 -3.00
CA THR A 16 -12.89 -24.60 -2.45
C THR A 16 -11.97 -23.86 -3.44
N ALA A 17 -12.10 -24.17 -4.75
CA ALA A 17 -11.06 -23.88 -5.73
C ALA A 17 -11.26 -22.62 -6.58
N SER A 18 -12.36 -21.86 -6.46
CA SER A 18 -12.55 -20.73 -7.38
C SER A 18 -12.14 -19.35 -6.82
N CYS A 19 -12.04 -19.19 -5.51
CA CYS A 19 -11.41 -17.99 -4.92
C CYS A 19 -9.90 -18.18 -4.67
N GLY A 20 -9.43 -19.42 -4.52
CA GLY A 20 -8.01 -19.75 -4.34
C GLY A 20 -7.19 -19.73 -5.64
N LEU A 21 -7.83 -19.79 -6.81
CA LEU A 21 -7.12 -19.83 -8.10
C LEU A 21 -6.59 -18.46 -8.54
N LEU A 22 -7.13 -17.36 -8.01
CA LEU A 22 -6.59 -16.00 -8.22
C LEU A 22 -5.31 -15.74 -7.40
N LEU A 23 -5.11 -16.44 -6.28
CA LEU A 23 -3.89 -16.32 -5.46
C LEU A 23 -2.77 -17.31 -5.86
N ALA A 24 -3.09 -18.41 -6.55
CA ALA A 24 -2.10 -19.44 -6.90
C ALA A 24 -1.30 -19.16 -8.19
N ILE A 25 -1.69 -18.19 -9.02
CA ILE A 25 -0.96 -17.84 -10.26
C ILE A 25 0.25 -16.93 -9.99
N HIS A 26 0.37 -16.34 -8.80
CA HIS A 26 1.49 -15.45 -8.47
C HIS A 26 2.77 -16.15 -7.98
N ALA A 27 2.75 -17.46 -7.77
CA ALA A 27 3.89 -18.21 -7.21
C ALA A 27 4.73 -18.99 -8.24
N GLY A 28 4.50 -18.87 -9.53
CA GLY A 28 5.09 -19.81 -10.49
C GLY A 28 5.52 -19.27 -11.87
N GLN A 29 5.88 -18.01 -12.05
CA GLN A 29 6.49 -17.58 -13.30
C GLN A 29 7.90 -17.03 -13.10
N THR A 30 8.89 -17.89 -13.28
CA THR A 30 10.25 -17.48 -13.58
C THR A 30 10.27 -16.74 -14.91
N ARG A 31 10.57 -15.45 -14.88
CA ARG A 31 10.77 -14.64 -16.08
C ARG A 31 12.01 -15.10 -16.85
N SER A 32 11.81 -15.70 -18.01
CA SER A 32 12.79 -15.71 -19.08
C SER A 32 12.13 -15.08 -20.32
N GLY A 33 12.60 -13.91 -20.73
CA GLY A 33 12.17 -13.26 -21.97
C GLY A 33 12.29 -11.75 -21.88
N ALA A 34 13.39 -11.19 -22.44
CA ALA A 34 13.57 -9.76 -22.56
C ALA A 34 12.46 -9.15 -23.43
N ALA A 35 11.55 -8.38 -22.84
CA ALA A 35 10.66 -7.49 -23.55
C ALA A 35 11.36 -6.13 -23.72
N ALA A 36 11.43 -5.66 -24.95
CA ALA A 36 12.01 -4.37 -25.32
C ALA A 36 11.28 -3.23 -24.61
N ILE A 37 12.01 -2.44 -23.84
CA ILE A 37 11.55 -1.20 -23.24
C ILE A 37 11.31 -0.20 -24.36
N ILE A 38 10.06 0.01 -24.75
CA ILE A 38 9.69 1.20 -25.51
C ILE A 38 9.48 2.32 -24.49
N SER A 39 10.51 3.11 -24.26
CA SER A 39 10.42 4.38 -23.55
C SER A 39 9.61 5.34 -24.42
N SER A 40 8.29 5.33 -24.29
CA SER A 40 7.45 6.42 -24.77
C SER A 40 7.36 7.45 -23.63
N LYS A 41 8.04 8.57 -23.82
CA LYS A 41 7.84 9.78 -23.04
C LYS A 41 6.37 10.15 -23.15
N LEU A 42 5.60 9.93 -22.09
CA LEU A 42 4.18 10.28 -22.02
C LEU A 42 4.04 11.79 -22.28
N PRO A 43 3.10 12.23 -23.13
CA PRO A 43 2.77 13.64 -23.22
C PRO A 43 2.34 14.13 -21.85
N ALA A 44 2.72 15.36 -21.50
CA ALA A 44 2.32 16.00 -20.26
C ALA A 44 0.80 15.91 -20.14
N GLY A 45 0.32 15.06 -19.26
CA GLY A 45 -1.11 14.84 -19.01
C GLY A 45 -1.77 16.13 -18.57
N SER A 46 -3.05 16.28 -18.90
CA SER A 46 -3.90 17.37 -18.42
C SER A 46 -3.72 17.54 -16.92
N PRO A 47 -3.58 18.78 -16.41
CA PRO A 47 -3.43 18.99 -14.98
C PRO A 47 -4.73 18.58 -14.28
N GLY A 48 -4.68 17.55 -13.42
CA GLY A 48 -5.75 17.35 -12.49
C GLY A 48 -6.17 15.96 -12.05
N SER A 49 -5.68 14.86 -12.61
CA SER A 49 -6.12 13.54 -12.11
C SER A 49 -4.96 12.69 -11.60
N GLN A 50 -4.45 13.05 -10.44
CA GLN A 50 -3.60 12.12 -9.69
C GLN A 50 -4.45 11.38 -8.68
N TRP A 51 -4.43 10.03 -8.73
CA TRP A 51 -5.02 9.17 -7.73
C TRP A 51 -4.22 9.29 -6.43
N HIS A 52 -4.90 9.46 -5.30
CA HIS A 52 -4.28 9.53 -3.99
C HIS A 52 -4.95 8.55 -3.03
N TRP A 53 -4.16 8.04 -2.09
CA TRP A 53 -4.60 7.10 -1.08
C TRP A 53 -5.58 7.74 -0.09
N GLN A 54 -6.66 7.04 0.25
CA GLN A 54 -7.54 7.35 1.35
C GLN A 54 -7.47 6.30 2.46
N THR A 55 -7.25 5.02 2.09
CA THR A 55 -7.03 3.95 3.05
C THR A 55 -6.36 2.75 2.36
N PRO A 56 -5.48 1.97 3.05
CA PRO A 56 -4.96 2.27 4.38
C PRO A 56 -4.07 3.52 4.39
N LEU A 57 -4.06 4.25 5.50
CA LEU A 57 -3.16 5.39 5.65
C LEU A 57 -1.88 4.95 6.39
N PRO A 58 -0.73 5.46 6.00
CA PRO A 58 -0.49 6.46 4.94
C PRO A 58 -0.64 5.88 3.52
N GLN A 59 -0.46 4.56 3.30
CA GLN A 59 -0.62 3.86 2.02
C GLN A 59 -0.52 2.34 2.20
N GLY A 60 -0.98 1.54 1.24
CA GLY A 60 -1.07 0.07 1.32
C GLY A 60 0.00 -0.71 0.54
N ASN A 61 1.00 -0.04 -0.05
CA ASN A 61 2.11 -0.73 -0.71
C ASN A 61 3.06 -1.37 0.33
N ASN A 62 3.77 -2.42 -0.05
CA ASN A 62 4.77 -3.03 0.83
C ASN A 62 5.87 -2.03 1.18
N LEU A 63 6.15 -1.86 2.46
CA LEU A 63 7.18 -0.99 2.98
C LEU A 63 8.47 -1.78 3.22
N ARG A 64 9.58 -1.34 2.63
CA ARG A 64 10.82 -2.10 2.51
C ARG A 64 11.98 -1.57 3.34
N GLY A 65 12.01 -0.28 3.62
CA GLY A 65 13.07 0.39 4.35
C GLY A 65 12.56 1.41 5.34
N ALA A 66 13.26 1.62 6.45
CA ALA A 66 12.94 2.62 7.47
C ALA A 66 14.21 3.27 8.00
N SER A 67 14.14 4.58 8.26
CA SER A 67 15.20 5.38 8.87
C SER A 67 14.61 6.43 9.79
N PHE A 68 14.93 6.36 11.08
CA PHE A 68 14.52 7.33 12.10
C PHE A 68 15.76 8.04 12.63
N VAL A 69 15.75 9.36 12.65
CA VAL A 69 16.85 10.18 13.17
C VAL A 69 16.66 10.52 14.65
N ASP A 70 15.42 10.51 15.11
CA ASP A 70 15.03 10.66 16.51
C ASP A 70 13.65 9.98 16.75
N ALA A 71 13.13 10.05 17.98
CA ALA A 71 11.87 9.43 18.36
C ALA A 71 10.64 9.99 17.60
N ASN A 72 10.75 11.17 17.01
CA ASN A 72 9.63 11.84 16.33
C ASN A 72 9.77 11.83 14.82
N THR A 73 11.00 11.85 14.29
CA THR A 73 11.26 12.11 12.88
C THR A 73 11.76 10.85 12.17
N GLY A 74 10.96 10.34 11.25
CA GLY A 74 11.28 9.13 10.50
C GLY A 74 10.75 9.13 9.08
N THR A 75 11.43 8.39 8.20
CA THR A 75 11.04 8.17 6.80
C THR A 75 11.05 6.68 6.50
N VAL A 76 10.03 6.24 5.79
CA VAL A 76 9.85 4.86 5.35
C VAL A 76 9.70 4.85 3.84
N VAL A 77 10.27 3.83 3.17
CA VAL A 77 10.22 3.67 1.72
C VAL A 77 9.72 2.29 1.34
N GLY A 78 9.21 2.14 0.10
CA GLY A 78 8.64 0.87 -0.33
C GLY A 78 8.41 0.73 -1.82
N GLU A 79 7.55 -0.22 -2.15
CA GLU A 79 7.18 -0.55 -3.52
C GLU A 79 6.46 0.63 -4.20
N TYR A 80 6.56 0.65 -5.53
CA TYR A 80 5.97 1.68 -6.39
C TYR A 80 6.46 3.10 -6.06
N GLY A 81 7.71 3.23 -5.60
CA GLY A 81 8.31 4.50 -5.22
C GLY A 81 7.70 5.15 -3.98
N ALA A 82 7.02 4.36 -3.14
CA ALA A 82 6.40 4.89 -1.93
C ALA A 82 7.44 5.48 -0.99
N ILE A 83 7.18 6.71 -0.54
CA ILE A 83 7.89 7.37 0.56
C ILE A 83 6.86 7.98 1.49
N VAL A 84 6.94 7.66 2.77
CA VAL A 84 6.10 8.26 3.82
C VAL A 84 6.96 8.76 4.96
N ARG A 85 6.60 9.92 5.51
CA ARG A 85 7.36 10.61 6.56
C ARG A 85 6.49 10.98 7.75
N THR A 86 7.06 10.87 8.94
CA THR A 86 6.50 11.38 10.19
C THR A 86 7.44 12.40 10.82
N THR A 87 6.90 13.36 11.56
CA THR A 87 7.63 14.33 12.41
C THR A 87 7.03 14.40 13.82
N ASP A 88 6.13 13.48 14.16
CA ASP A 88 5.40 13.44 15.44
C ASP A 88 5.41 12.04 16.08
N GLY A 89 6.44 11.25 15.77
CA GLY A 89 6.61 9.89 16.30
C GLY A 89 5.63 8.88 15.70
N GLY A 90 5.14 9.15 14.47
CA GLY A 90 4.23 8.26 13.77
C GLY A 90 2.76 8.42 14.16
N ASN A 91 2.40 9.44 14.94
CA ASN A 91 0.99 9.77 15.17
C ASN A 91 0.31 10.23 13.87
N SER A 92 1.08 10.86 12.98
CA SER A 92 0.67 11.16 11.61
C SER A 92 1.79 10.86 10.61
N TRP A 93 1.40 10.52 9.38
CA TRP A 93 2.30 10.24 8.28
C TRP A 93 1.89 11.01 7.04
N THR A 94 2.86 11.58 6.32
CA THR A 94 2.67 12.27 5.06
C THR A 94 3.31 11.49 3.92
N ILE A 95 2.60 11.35 2.80
CA ILE A 95 3.14 10.78 1.57
C ILE A 95 4.00 11.84 0.89
N GLN A 96 5.20 11.45 0.46
CA GLN A 96 6.13 12.31 -0.28
C GLN A 96 6.28 11.83 -1.72
N ALA A 97 6.38 12.76 -2.67
CA ALA A 97 6.57 12.45 -4.09
C ALA A 97 8.04 12.08 -4.36
N SER A 98 8.32 10.79 -4.55
CA SER A 98 9.67 10.28 -4.83
C SER A 98 10.20 10.63 -6.22
N GLY A 99 9.34 10.95 -7.19
CA GLY A 99 9.68 11.14 -8.59
C GLY A 99 10.01 9.85 -9.35
N THR A 100 9.71 8.67 -8.76
CA THR A 100 9.94 7.36 -9.38
C THR A 100 8.79 6.39 -9.06
N THR A 101 8.58 5.41 -9.94
CA THR A 101 7.69 4.26 -9.70
C THR A 101 8.47 2.98 -9.39
N GLN A 102 9.80 3.05 -9.33
CA GLN A 102 10.64 1.91 -8.98
C GLN A 102 10.55 1.61 -7.49
N THR A 103 10.59 0.33 -7.12
CA THR A 103 10.65 -0.09 -5.71
C THR A 103 11.89 0.51 -5.04
N LEU A 104 11.69 1.17 -3.91
CA LEU A 104 12.74 1.67 -3.04
C LEU A 104 12.99 0.65 -1.91
N TRP A 105 14.19 0.07 -1.89
CA TRP A 105 14.53 -1.02 -0.96
C TRP A 105 15.09 -0.54 0.37
N ALA A 106 15.80 0.57 0.36
CA ALA A 106 16.43 1.10 1.56
C ALA A 106 16.46 2.63 1.56
N VAL A 107 16.50 3.20 2.76
CA VAL A 107 16.60 4.65 3.00
C VAL A 107 17.55 4.91 4.16
N SER A 108 18.31 6.00 4.08
CA SER A 108 19.22 6.48 5.13
C SER A 108 19.06 7.99 5.26
N PHE A 109 18.70 8.44 6.45
CA PHE A 109 18.71 9.84 6.87
C PHE A 109 19.80 10.06 7.91
N ILE A 110 20.54 11.15 7.80
CA ILE A 110 21.58 11.55 8.77
C ILE A 110 21.08 12.61 9.75
N ASP A 111 20.10 13.36 9.33
CA ASP A 111 19.39 14.37 10.12
C ASP A 111 17.94 14.54 9.58
N ALA A 112 17.19 15.48 10.13
CA ALA A 112 15.80 15.71 9.73
C ALA A 112 15.64 16.16 8.26
N ASN A 113 16.69 16.65 7.60
CA ASN A 113 16.59 17.23 6.25
C ASN A 113 17.27 16.39 5.17
N ASN A 114 18.39 15.73 5.51
CA ASN A 114 19.25 15.08 4.52
C ASN A 114 19.03 13.57 4.50
N GLY A 115 18.54 13.06 3.37
CA GLY A 115 18.23 11.65 3.19
C GLY A 115 18.43 11.14 1.76
N THR A 116 18.69 9.84 1.65
CA THR A 116 18.86 9.14 0.37
C THR A 116 18.14 7.81 0.41
N ALA A 117 17.39 7.49 -0.65
CA ALA A 117 16.77 6.19 -0.85
C ALA A 117 17.29 5.54 -2.14
N VAL A 118 17.39 4.21 -2.12
CA VAL A 118 17.91 3.40 -3.25
C VAL A 118 16.96 2.26 -3.60
N GLY A 119 17.00 1.83 -4.88
CA GLY A 119 16.00 0.89 -5.35
C GLY A 119 16.32 0.12 -6.63
N GLU A 120 15.25 -0.35 -7.26
CA GLU A 120 15.26 -1.08 -8.52
C GLU A 120 15.85 -0.26 -9.66
N GLY A 121 16.45 -0.96 -10.66
CA GLY A 121 16.99 -0.33 -11.85
C GLY A 121 18.14 0.63 -11.58
N GLY A 122 18.83 0.52 -10.44
CA GLY A 122 19.89 1.44 -10.02
C GLY A 122 19.36 2.80 -9.55
N THR A 123 18.08 2.89 -9.17
CA THR A 123 17.46 4.12 -8.70
C THR A 123 18.13 4.62 -7.42
N ILE A 124 18.49 5.90 -7.44
CA ILE A 124 18.88 6.68 -6.25
C ILE A 124 18.08 7.99 -6.26
N VAL A 125 17.44 8.31 -5.17
CA VAL A 125 16.79 9.61 -4.95
C VAL A 125 17.27 10.22 -3.64
N GLY A 126 17.59 11.51 -3.65
CA GLY A 126 18.10 12.26 -2.50
C GLY A 126 17.24 13.47 -2.17
N THR A 127 17.22 13.86 -0.90
CA THR A 127 16.57 15.06 -0.40
C THR A 127 17.51 15.84 0.53
N THR A 128 17.35 17.16 0.60
CA THR A 128 18.05 18.06 1.52
C THR A 128 17.08 18.97 2.30
N ASP A 129 15.79 18.73 2.17
CA ASP A 129 14.70 19.52 2.77
C ASP A 129 13.67 18.65 3.53
N GLY A 130 14.10 17.46 3.97
CA GLY A 130 13.24 16.53 4.70
C GLY A 130 12.25 15.80 3.81
N GLY A 131 12.46 15.79 2.49
CA GLY A 131 11.64 15.09 1.51
C GLY A 131 10.50 15.94 0.94
N ASP A 132 10.48 17.24 1.18
CA ASP A 132 9.59 18.14 0.44
C ASP A 132 9.89 18.06 -1.06
N HIS A 133 11.18 17.82 -1.41
CA HIS A 133 11.62 17.50 -2.77
C HIS A 133 12.60 16.33 -2.74
N TRP A 134 12.30 15.31 -3.55
CA TRP A 134 13.21 14.21 -3.85
C TRP A 134 13.76 14.36 -5.27
N VAL A 135 15.08 14.28 -5.41
CA VAL A 135 15.78 14.47 -6.69
C VAL A 135 16.50 13.19 -7.07
N THR A 136 16.27 12.72 -8.29
CA THR A 136 16.99 11.55 -8.84
C THR A 136 18.48 11.85 -9.01
N GLN A 137 19.32 10.95 -8.49
CA GLN A 137 20.77 11.01 -8.60
C GLN A 137 21.28 9.93 -9.57
N PRO A 138 22.22 10.24 -10.47
CA PRO A 138 22.75 9.25 -11.42
C PRO A 138 23.64 8.23 -10.71
N SER A 139 23.21 6.98 -10.65
CA SER A 139 23.98 5.87 -10.05
C SER A 139 25.07 5.29 -10.95
N GLY A 140 24.96 5.48 -12.27
CA GLY A 140 25.83 4.84 -13.26
C GLY A 140 25.61 3.34 -13.45
N THR A 141 24.57 2.76 -12.86
CA THR A 141 24.23 1.34 -12.98
C THR A 141 22.73 1.12 -13.22
N THR A 142 22.37 -0.03 -13.79
CA THR A 142 20.99 -0.52 -13.87
C THR A 142 20.73 -1.70 -12.94
N LEU A 143 21.75 -2.11 -12.15
CA LEU A 143 21.61 -3.18 -11.17
C LEU A 143 20.81 -2.68 -9.97
N GLN A 144 20.05 -3.58 -9.33
CA GLN A 144 19.27 -3.22 -8.15
C GLN A 144 20.20 -2.83 -6.99
N LEU A 145 19.89 -1.70 -6.35
CA LEU A 145 20.54 -1.24 -5.14
C LEU A 145 19.68 -1.63 -3.93
N ARG A 146 20.25 -2.42 -3.03
CA ARG A 146 19.53 -3.08 -1.93
C ARG A 146 19.71 -2.42 -0.58
N GLY A 147 20.82 -1.74 -0.38
CA GLY A 147 21.18 -1.08 0.87
C GLY A 147 21.85 0.25 0.63
N VAL A 148 21.61 1.20 1.54
CA VAL A 148 22.27 2.50 1.56
C VAL A 148 22.58 2.92 2.99
N TRP A 149 23.70 3.60 3.16
CA TRP A 149 24.14 4.17 4.43
C TRP A 149 24.95 5.44 4.20
N PHE A 150 24.70 6.45 5.02
CA PHE A 150 25.51 7.67 5.08
C PHE A 150 26.10 7.82 6.48
N SER A 151 27.41 8.11 6.54
CA SER A 151 28.11 8.42 7.79
C SER A 151 28.02 9.90 8.17
N ASP A 152 27.88 10.76 7.17
CA ASP A 152 27.67 12.22 7.30
C ASP A 152 27.00 12.75 6.02
N SER A 153 26.80 14.07 5.91
CA SER A 153 26.13 14.72 4.78
C SER A 153 26.83 14.52 3.43
N ASN A 154 28.09 14.12 3.40
CA ASN A 154 28.87 13.98 2.17
C ASN A 154 29.21 12.52 1.86
N ASN A 155 29.45 11.70 2.88
CA ASN A 155 30.01 10.37 2.73
C ASN A 155 28.95 9.28 2.86
N GLY A 156 28.70 8.54 1.76
CA GLY A 156 27.73 7.46 1.72
C GLY A 156 28.16 6.30 0.84
N ALA A 157 27.53 5.14 1.05
CA ALA A 157 27.68 3.97 0.22
C ALA A 157 26.35 3.32 -0.07
N ALA A 158 26.16 2.84 -1.32
CA ALA A 158 25.04 2.02 -1.74
C ALA A 158 25.55 0.66 -2.21
N VAL A 159 24.84 -0.42 -1.84
CA VAL A 159 25.23 -1.80 -2.18
C VAL A 159 24.07 -2.51 -2.89
N GLY A 160 24.38 -3.51 -3.72
CA GLY A 160 23.36 -4.18 -4.50
C GLY A 160 23.78 -5.48 -5.18
N ASP A 161 23.03 -5.81 -6.23
CA ASP A 161 23.17 -7.05 -7.00
C ASP A 161 24.56 -7.17 -7.62
N SER A 162 25.02 -8.41 -7.82
CA SER A 162 26.32 -8.74 -8.44
C SER A 162 27.52 -8.10 -7.75
N GLY A 163 27.46 -7.93 -6.41
CA GLY A 163 28.52 -7.34 -5.62
C GLY A 163 28.71 -5.83 -5.83
N THR A 164 27.69 -5.14 -6.35
CA THR A 164 27.76 -3.70 -6.58
C THR A 164 28.00 -2.96 -5.27
N ILE A 165 29.00 -2.06 -5.27
CA ILE A 165 29.21 -1.03 -4.27
C ILE A 165 29.42 0.29 -4.99
N LEU A 166 28.62 1.30 -4.65
CA LEU A 166 28.78 2.69 -5.09
C LEU A 166 29.15 3.54 -3.88
N ARG A 167 30.07 4.47 -4.08
CA ARG A 167 30.54 5.40 -3.05
C ARG A 167 30.28 6.85 -3.49
N THR A 168 29.80 7.67 -2.57
CA THR A 168 29.77 9.13 -2.71
C THR A 168 30.61 9.79 -1.61
N THR A 169 31.21 10.96 -1.93
CA THR A 169 31.90 11.83 -1.00
C THR A 169 31.44 13.30 -1.16
N ASP A 170 30.34 13.50 -1.88
CA ASP A 170 29.78 14.80 -2.22
C ASP A 170 28.25 14.87 -2.00
N GLY A 171 27.75 14.04 -1.07
CA GLY A 171 26.33 14.00 -0.71
C GLY A 171 25.43 13.39 -1.77
N GLY A 172 25.99 12.53 -2.64
CA GLY A 172 25.22 11.85 -3.69
C GLY A 172 25.15 12.63 -5.02
N ASN A 173 25.87 13.78 -5.15
CA ASN A 173 25.97 14.46 -6.44
C ASN A 173 26.70 13.58 -7.47
N SER A 174 27.62 12.74 -7.00
CA SER A 174 28.28 11.70 -7.80
C SER A 174 28.40 10.38 -7.03
N TRP A 175 28.23 9.28 -7.75
CA TRP A 175 28.36 7.93 -7.23
C TRP A 175 29.43 7.18 -8.05
N LEU A 176 30.46 6.71 -7.38
CA LEU A 176 31.60 6.04 -8.01
C LEU A 176 31.62 4.55 -7.65
N PRO A 177 31.71 3.63 -8.64
CA PRO A 177 31.77 2.20 -8.39
C PRO A 177 33.07 1.81 -7.66
N GLN A 178 32.91 0.93 -6.67
CA GLN A 178 34.02 0.33 -5.91
C GLN A 178 34.06 -1.18 -6.15
N SER A 179 35.26 -1.77 -6.11
CA SER A 179 35.40 -3.24 -6.19
C SER A 179 35.10 -3.89 -4.84
N SER A 180 34.03 -4.68 -4.77
CA SER A 180 33.69 -5.45 -3.56
C SER A 180 34.51 -6.73 -3.37
N GLY A 181 35.20 -7.21 -4.43
CA GLY A 181 35.87 -8.51 -4.43
C GLY A 181 34.95 -9.72 -4.50
N THR A 182 33.64 -9.52 -4.73
CA THR A 182 32.64 -10.59 -4.81
C THR A 182 31.67 -10.36 -5.98
N GLY A 183 31.09 -11.45 -6.51
CA GLY A 183 29.96 -11.40 -7.45
C GLY A 183 28.62 -11.66 -6.77
N ASN A 184 28.58 -11.92 -5.45
CA ASN A 184 27.36 -12.17 -4.71
C ASN A 184 26.60 -10.86 -4.44
N THR A 185 25.28 -10.93 -4.39
CA THR A 185 24.44 -9.79 -4.03
C THR A 185 24.75 -9.32 -2.61
N LEU A 186 24.93 -8.01 -2.44
CA LEU A 186 25.07 -7.34 -1.15
C LEU A 186 23.73 -6.67 -0.80
N PHE A 187 23.15 -7.07 0.34
CA PHE A 187 21.80 -6.60 0.75
C PHE A 187 21.85 -5.49 1.80
N GLY A 188 22.85 -5.50 2.68
CA GLY A 188 22.94 -4.56 3.78
C GLY A 188 24.33 -3.95 3.89
N VAL A 189 24.39 -2.69 4.33
CA VAL A 189 25.63 -1.96 4.59
C VAL A 189 25.46 -1.13 5.86
N SER A 190 26.53 -1.03 6.67
CA SER A 190 26.59 -0.20 7.88
C SER A 190 27.99 0.40 8.02
N PHE A 191 28.09 1.70 8.24
CA PHE A 191 29.31 2.42 8.58
C PHE A 191 29.20 2.96 10.00
N ILE A 192 30.30 2.96 10.72
CA ILE A 192 30.41 3.54 12.06
C ILE A 192 31.07 4.92 12.03
N ASP A 193 31.84 5.16 11.00
CA ASP A 193 32.52 6.44 10.70
C ASP A 193 32.76 6.54 9.18
N THR A 194 33.38 7.61 8.71
CA THR A 194 33.66 7.84 7.29
C THR A 194 34.59 6.81 6.65
N ASN A 195 35.34 6.03 7.46
CA ASN A 195 36.37 5.09 6.98
C ASN A 195 35.97 3.64 7.15
N THR A 196 35.23 3.34 8.22
CA THR A 196 35.01 1.96 8.65
C THR A 196 33.60 1.49 8.36
N GLY A 197 33.44 0.53 7.45
CA GLY A 197 32.14 0.02 7.02
C GLY A 197 32.15 -1.48 6.75
N THR A 198 30.98 -2.10 6.86
CA THR A 198 30.76 -3.53 6.58
C THR A 198 29.54 -3.68 5.69
N ALA A 199 29.67 -4.47 4.62
CA ALA A 199 28.55 -4.86 3.77
C ALA A 199 28.35 -6.38 3.85
N VAL A 200 27.09 -6.81 3.82
CA VAL A 200 26.71 -8.23 3.96
C VAL A 200 25.79 -8.66 2.85
N GLY A 201 25.84 -9.95 2.51
CA GLY A 201 25.03 -10.51 1.45
C GLY A 201 25.23 -12.03 1.33
N GLY A 202 25.21 -12.51 0.10
CA GLY A 202 25.50 -13.90 -0.20
C GLY A 202 24.81 -14.44 -1.45
N ALA A 203 25.05 -15.69 -1.75
CA ALA A 203 24.29 -16.48 -2.70
C ALA A 203 23.08 -17.07 -1.97
N CYS A 204 21.88 -16.53 -2.25
CA CYS A 204 20.66 -16.97 -1.59
C CYS A 204 20.12 -18.26 -2.23
N GLY A 205 19.59 -19.18 -1.41
CA GLY A 205 19.02 -20.45 -1.81
C GLY A 205 19.66 -21.66 -1.13
N ILE A 206 19.24 -22.86 -1.52
CA ILE A 206 19.73 -24.11 -0.92
C ILE A 206 21.25 -24.26 -1.18
N GLY A 207 22.03 -24.31 -0.09
CA GLY A 207 23.49 -24.40 -0.15
C GLY A 207 24.19 -23.07 -0.43
N GLY A 208 23.51 -21.96 -0.21
CA GLY A 208 24.07 -20.60 -0.34
C GLY A 208 25.17 -20.32 0.68
N GLU A 209 26.02 -19.33 0.37
CA GLU A 209 27.11 -18.89 1.23
C GLU A 209 26.87 -17.44 1.68
N SER A 210 27.19 -17.16 2.95
CA SER A 210 27.23 -15.80 3.46
C SER A 210 28.43 -15.04 2.88
N THR A 211 28.21 -13.78 2.56
CA THR A 211 29.26 -12.84 2.15
C THR A 211 29.32 -11.69 3.15
N ILE A 212 30.53 -11.43 3.68
CA ILE A 212 30.81 -10.26 4.51
C ILE A 212 32.05 -9.60 3.94
N VAL A 213 31.98 -8.32 3.60
CA VAL A 213 33.12 -7.51 3.16
C VAL A 213 33.24 -6.27 4.03
N ARG A 214 34.48 -5.90 4.39
CA ARG A 214 34.76 -4.77 5.29
C ARG A 214 35.75 -3.80 4.65
N THR A 215 35.53 -2.53 4.91
CA THR A 215 36.47 -1.44 4.60
C THR A 215 36.93 -0.74 5.87
N THR A 216 38.15 -0.20 5.86
CA THR A 216 38.72 0.67 6.89
C THR A 216 39.37 1.93 6.29
N ASP A 217 39.14 2.15 5.00
CA ASP A 217 39.72 3.25 4.21
C ASP A 217 38.63 4.05 3.44
N GLY A 218 37.41 4.04 3.99
CA GLY A 218 36.29 4.77 3.42
C GLY A 218 35.70 4.13 2.16
N GLY A 219 35.90 2.81 1.98
CA GLY A 219 35.37 2.10 0.83
C GLY A 219 36.28 2.07 -0.38
N ASN A 220 37.51 2.62 -0.29
CA ASN A 220 38.49 2.50 -1.38
C ASN A 220 38.91 1.05 -1.60
N THR A 221 38.99 0.26 -0.51
CA THR A 221 39.21 -1.18 -0.58
C THR A 221 38.22 -1.92 0.30
N TRP A 222 37.71 -3.05 -0.19
CA TRP A 222 36.82 -3.94 0.55
C TRP A 222 37.47 -5.31 0.66
N VAL A 223 37.58 -5.81 1.89
CA VAL A 223 38.24 -7.05 2.20
C VAL A 223 37.24 -8.10 2.68
N PRO A 224 37.16 -9.29 2.04
CA PRO A 224 36.33 -10.38 2.51
C PRO A 224 36.68 -10.81 3.93
N GLN A 225 35.65 -11.00 4.75
CA GLN A 225 35.78 -11.47 6.13
C GLN A 225 35.43 -12.96 6.19
N ALA A 226 36.25 -13.76 6.92
CA ALA A 226 35.89 -15.13 7.19
C ALA A 226 34.66 -15.19 8.13
N ASN A 227 33.69 -16.00 7.76
CA ASN A 227 32.48 -16.18 8.54
C ASN A 227 31.98 -17.63 8.46
N PRO A 228 31.28 -18.15 9.49
CA PRO A 228 30.74 -19.52 9.53
C PRO A 228 29.36 -19.64 8.90
N GLY A 229 28.81 -18.57 8.30
CA GLY A 229 27.45 -18.55 7.76
C GLY A 229 27.31 -19.39 6.49
N THR A 230 26.29 -20.20 6.42
CA THR A 230 25.94 -21.05 5.27
C THR A 230 24.62 -20.61 4.62
N ALA A 231 24.18 -19.36 4.86
CA ALA A 231 22.95 -18.79 4.36
C ALA A 231 23.13 -17.30 4.03
N CYS A 232 22.25 -16.76 3.22
CA CYS A 232 22.25 -15.35 2.84
C CYS A 232 22.08 -14.42 4.05
N LEU A 233 22.87 -13.34 4.10
CA LEU A 233 22.72 -12.27 5.09
C LEU A 233 22.00 -11.06 4.46
N PHE A 234 20.99 -10.53 5.14
CA PHE A 234 20.19 -9.42 4.60
C PHE A 234 20.51 -8.06 5.22
N LYS A 235 20.85 -8.03 6.51
CA LYS A 235 21.12 -6.77 7.20
C LYS A 235 22.25 -6.92 8.19
N VAL A 236 22.95 -5.79 8.43
CA VAL A 236 24.01 -5.68 9.43
C VAL A 236 23.85 -4.38 10.22
N SER A 237 24.11 -4.43 11.51
CA SER A 237 24.11 -3.30 12.44
C SER A 237 25.36 -3.32 13.28
N PHE A 238 26.11 -2.23 13.28
CA PHE A 238 27.26 -2.01 14.15
C PHE A 238 26.96 -0.91 15.17
N THR A 239 27.35 -1.11 16.42
CA THR A 239 27.23 -0.14 17.50
C THR A 239 28.51 0.64 17.74
N ASP A 240 29.65 0.04 17.41
CA ASP A 240 30.99 0.62 17.51
C ASP A 240 31.95 -0.10 16.54
N SER A 241 33.23 0.27 16.54
CA SER A 241 34.23 -0.32 15.63
C SER A 241 34.44 -1.83 15.77
N ASN A 242 34.03 -2.40 16.90
CA ASN A 242 34.28 -3.81 17.23
C ASN A 242 33.02 -4.66 17.23
N THR A 243 31.87 -4.06 17.61
CA THR A 243 30.65 -4.80 17.93
C THR A 243 29.63 -4.69 16.82
N GLY A 244 29.31 -5.82 16.18
CA GLY A 244 28.35 -5.87 15.07
C GLY A 244 27.53 -7.15 15.04
N THR A 245 26.32 -7.08 14.48
CA THR A 245 25.41 -8.21 14.30
C THR A 245 24.88 -8.23 12.87
N ALA A 246 24.93 -9.38 12.22
CA ALA A 246 24.35 -9.62 10.90
C ALA A 246 23.27 -10.71 10.98
N VAL A 247 22.21 -10.57 10.20
CA VAL A 247 21.05 -11.48 10.21
C VAL A 247 20.69 -11.95 8.81
N GLY A 248 20.06 -13.13 8.71
CA GLY A 248 19.79 -13.73 7.41
C GLY A 248 18.81 -14.91 7.41
N ASP A 249 18.89 -15.70 6.34
CA ASP A 249 18.05 -16.86 6.12
C ASP A 249 18.16 -17.92 7.20
N GLY A 250 17.07 -18.67 7.40
CA GLY A 250 17.04 -19.83 8.30
C GLY A 250 17.27 -19.47 9.77
N GLY A 251 16.97 -18.22 10.16
CA GLY A 251 17.18 -17.72 11.51
C GLY A 251 18.65 -17.42 11.83
N LEU A 252 19.53 -17.28 10.82
CA LEU A 252 20.94 -17.01 11.02
C LEU A 252 21.18 -15.65 11.69
N ILE A 253 21.90 -15.67 12.80
CA ILE A 253 22.44 -14.48 13.47
C ILE A 253 23.95 -14.70 13.63
N LEU A 254 24.75 -13.76 13.15
CA LEU A 254 26.21 -13.72 13.34
C LEU A 254 26.59 -12.49 14.16
N ARG A 255 27.42 -12.65 15.15
CA ARG A 255 27.94 -11.59 16.02
C ARG A 255 29.43 -11.48 15.94
N THR A 256 29.95 -10.26 15.88
CA THR A 256 31.38 -9.95 16.08
C THR A 256 31.57 -9.01 17.26
N THR A 257 32.70 -9.11 17.95
CA THR A 257 33.17 -8.20 19.02
C THR A 257 34.61 -7.74 18.80
N ASP A 258 35.16 -8.04 17.61
CA ASP A 258 36.54 -7.72 17.21
C ASP A 258 36.59 -6.99 15.85
N GLY A 259 35.48 -6.32 15.49
CA GLY A 259 35.37 -5.56 14.25
C GLY A 259 35.28 -6.42 12.99
N GLY A 260 34.79 -7.66 13.11
CA GLY A 260 34.69 -8.62 12.01
C GLY A 260 35.95 -9.47 11.78
N GLY A 261 36.94 -9.42 12.67
CA GLY A 261 38.06 -10.35 12.65
C GLY A 261 37.57 -11.80 12.80
N SER A 262 36.49 -11.96 13.60
CA SER A 262 35.76 -13.21 13.72
C SER A 262 34.28 -12.98 13.86
N TRP A 263 33.46 -13.88 13.30
CA TRP A 263 32.02 -13.89 13.41
C TRP A 263 31.55 -15.19 14.05
N SER A 264 30.75 -15.11 15.09
CA SER A 264 30.22 -16.25 15.84
C SER A 264 28.68 -16.33 15.69
N PRO A 265 28.16 -17.55 15.42
CA PRO A 265 26.69 -17.72 15.34
C PRO A 265 26.05 -17.60 16.72
N GLN A 266 24.90 -16.95 16.77
CA GLN A 266 24.02 -16.88 17.94
C GLN A 266 22.75 -17.68 17.69
N ALA A 267 22.18 -18.28 18.74
CA ALA A 267 20.94 -19.05 18.66
C ALA A 267 19.74 -18.10 18.61
N SER A 268 19.08 -18.02 17.47
CA SER A 268 17.85 -17.21 17.30
C SER A 268 16.60 -17.87 17.87
N GLY A 269 16.60 -19.19 18.07
CA GLY A 269 15.42 -19.98 18.45
C GLY A 269 14.39 -20.18 17.33
N THR A 270 14.68 -19.77 16.10
CA THR A 270 13.76 -19.83 14.95
C THR A 270 14.47 -20.29 13.68
N THR A 271 13.68 -20.79 12.70
CA THR A 271 14.12 -21.06 11.33
C THR A 271 13.58 -20.04 10.33
N LYS A 272 12.83 -19.04 10.79
CA LYS A 272 12.29 -17.97 9.94
C LYS A 272 13.41 -17.09 9.40
N THR A 273 13.23 -16.54 8.22
CA THR A 273 14.16 -15.57 7.63
C THR A 273 14.13 -14.26 8.39
N LEU A 274 15.30 -13.74 8.76
CA LEU A 274 15.51 -12.51 9.51
C LEU A 274 15.97 -11.41 8.54
N TYR A 275 15.13 -10.39 8.34
CA TYR A 275 15.35 -9.34 7.32
C TYR A 275 15.94 -8.06 7.87
N GLY A 276 15.58 -7.70 9.10
CA GLY A 276 15.99 -6.44 9.72
C GLY A 276 16.67 -6.66 11.07
N VAL A 277 17.69 -5.87 11.38
CA VAL A 277 18.33 -5.79 12.68
C VAL A 277 18.71 -4.35 13.01
N SER A 278 18.48 -3.95 14.26
CA SER A 278 18.89 -2.66 14.82
C SER A 278 19.36 -2.86 16.25
N PHE A 279 20.57 -2.37 16.54
CA PHE A 279 21.12 -2.28 17.89
C PHE A 279 21.27 -0.81 18.27
N THR A 280 20.81 -0.43 19.42
CA THR A 280 20.94 0.93 19.99
C THR A 280 22.21 1.07 20.85
N ASP A 281 22.71 -0.04 21.37
CA ASP A 281 23.97 -0.17 22.10
C ASP A 281 24.48 -1.63 22.02
N ALA A 282 25.58 -1.95 22.68
CA ALA A 282 26.18 -3.27 22.65
C ALA A 282 25.27 -4.40 23.19
N ASN A 283 24.26 -4.07 23.99
CA ASN A 283 23.39 -5.05 24.66
C ASN A 283 21.97 -5.09 24.11
N ASN A 284 21.42 -3.93 23.71
CA ASN A 284 20.02 -3.79 23.30
C ASN A 284 19.87 -3.90 21.79
N GLY A 285 19.22 -4.96 21.32
CA GLY A 285 19.00 -5.21 19.91
C GLY A 285 17.63 -5.81 19.60
N THR A 286 17.09 -5.48 18.43
CA THR A 286 15.84 -6.02 17.91
C THR A 286 16.06 -6.53 16.49
N ILE A 287 15.41 -7.63 16.16
CA ILE A 287 15.41 -8.28 14.85
C ILE A 287 13.95 -8.45 14.41
N CYS A 288 13.68 -8.28 13.12
CA CYS A 288 12.39 -8.62 12.53
C CYS A 288 12.57 -9.52 11.30
N GLY A 289 11.51 -10.27 10.99
CA GLY A 289 11.51 -11.18 9.85
C GLY A 289 10.18 -11.88 9.64
N PHE A 290 10.15 -12.88 8.77
CA PHE A 290 8.96 -13.70 8.53
C PHE A 290 9.34 -15.04 7.84
N GLU A 291 8.38 -15.95 7.74
CA GLU A 291 8.43 -17.16 6.93
C GLU A 291 7.41 -17.09 5.81
N LEU A 292 7.77 -17.53 4.60
CA LEU A 292 6.85 -17.57 3.44
C LEU A 292 5.62 -18.42 3.79
N GLY A 293 4.43 -17.80 3.73
CA GLY A 293 3.16 -18.42 4.11
C GLY A 293 2.93 -18.52 5.62
N GLY A 294 3.84 -17.96 6.44
CA GLY A 294 3.79 -17.95 7.90
C GLY A 294 3.61 -16.54 8.49
N THR A 295 3.70 -16.47 9.80
CA THR A 295 3.61 -15.21 10.57
C THR A 295 4.96 -14.51 10.67
N GLY A 296 4.96 -13.18 10.78
CA GLY A 296 6.12 -12.37 11.13
C GLY A 296 6.74 -12.81 12.46
N ILE A 297 7.97 -12.38 12.70
CA ILE A 297 8.68 -12.59 13.95
C ILE A 297 9.39 -11.31 14.39
N ILE A 298 9.38 -11.05 15.68
CA ILE A 298 10.16 -9.99 16.33
C ILE A 298 10.94 -10.63 17.45
N LEU A 299 12.27 -10.50 17.42
CA LEU A 299 13.17 -10.98 18.46
C LEU A 299 13.82 -9.79 19.16
N ARG A 300 13.93 -9.85 20.50
CA ARG A 300 14.58 -8.83 21.32
C ARG A 300 15.69 -9.45 22.16
N THR A 301 16.80 -8.75 22.28
CA THR A 301 17.87 -9.02 23.24
C THR A 301 18.18 -7.80 24.09
N THR A 302 18.59 -8.00 25.33
CA THR A 302 19.11 -6.97 26.26
C THR A 302 20.47 -7.37 26.83
N ASP A 303 21.09 -8.42 26.29
CA ASP A 303 22.37 -8.98 26.75
C ASP A 303 23.37 -9.23 25.60
N GLY A 304 23.24 -8.44 24.51
CA GLY A 304 24.12 -8.52 23.36
C GLY A 304 23.91 -9.75 22.49
N GLY A 305 22.70 -10.34 22.55
CA GLY A 305 22.33 -11.51 21.76
C GLY A 305 22.74 -12.84 22.36
N ASN A 306 23.17 -12.87 23.63
CA ASN A 306 23.34 -14.14 24.34
C ASN A 306 21.99 -14.86 24.49
N ASN A 307 20.90 -14.09 24.66
CA ASN A 307 19.54 -14.59 24.64
C ASN A 307 18.68 -13.72 23.73
N TRP A 308 17.92 -14.35 22.85
CA TRP A 308 16.91 -13.72 22.00
C TRP A 308 15.52 -14.17 22.43
N VAL A 309 14.62 -13.22 22.70
CA VAL A 309 13.25 -13.45 23.18
C VAL A 309 12.26 -12.98 22.13
N GLU A 310 11.38 -13.89 21.69
CA GLU A 310 10.31 -13.53 20.76
C GLU A 310 9.30 -12.61 21.45
N GLN A 311 9.01 -11.49 20.78
CA GLN A 311 7.99 -10.53 21.20
C GLN A 311 6.67 -10.91 20.53
N THR A 312 5.63 -11.17 21.31
CA THR A 312 4.31 -11.60 20.82
C THR A 312 3.20 -10.60 21.10
N ASN A 313 3.50 -9.50 21.80
CA ASN A 313 2.54 -8.47 22.19
C ASN A 313 2.29 -7.48 21.06
N TYR A 314 1.78 -7.96 19.93
CA TYR A 314 1.29 -7.16 18.81
C TYR A 314 0.07 -7.82 18.18
N SER A 315 -0.79 -6.99 17.57
CA SER A 315 -1.88 -7.46 16.74
C SER A 315 -1.60 -7.05 15.31
N LEU A 316 -1.62 -8.03 14.40
CA LEU A 316 -1.56 -7.77 12.97
C LEU A 316 -2.96 -7.86 12.39
N PRO A 317 -3.30 -7.00 11.44
CA PRO A 317 -4.48 -7.17 10.62
C PRO A 317 -4.39 -8.48 9.83
N GLN A 318 -5.53 -9.07 9.54
CA GLN A 318 -5.61 -10.34 8.82
C GLN A 318 -5.03 -10.19 7.41
N GLY A 319 -4.06 -11.04 7.05
CA GLY A 319 -3.41 -11.02 5.74
C GLY A 319 -2.05 -10.33 5.70
N ALA A 320 -1.70 -9.55 6.71
CA ALA A 320 -0.41 -8.89 6.84
C ALA A 320 0.51 -9.75 7.73
N ASN A 321 1.59 -10.30 7.15
CA ASN A 321 2.38 -11.34 7.83
C ASN A 321 3.90 -11.16 7.74
N ALA A 322 4.41 -10.20 6.95
CA ALA A 322 5.83 -10.07 6.71
C ALA A 322 6.39 -8.75 7.27
N PHE A 323 7.48 -8.83 8.02
CA PHE A 323 8.26 -7.67 8.46
C PHE A 323 9.56 -7.59 7.66
N TYR A 324 9.83 -6.46 7.02
CA TYR A 324 10.97 -6.28 6.11
C TYR A 324 12.09 -5.42 6.68
N ALA A 325 11.73 -4.39 7.45
CA ALA A 325 12.74 -3.50 8.02
C ALA A 325 12.31 -2.97 9.38
N LEU A 326 13.29 -2.51 10.14
CA LEU A 326 13.08 -1.86 11.42
C LEU A 326 14.12 -0.75 11.65
N SER A 327 13.74 0.23 12.45
CA SER A 327 14.63 1.29 12.90
C SER A 327 14.29 1.66 14.34
N PHE A 328 15.31 1.73 15.20
CA PHE A 328 15.21 2.21 16.58
C PHE A 328 15.97 3.52 16.70
N SER A 329 15.35 4.54 17.28
CA SER A 329 15.98 5.82 17.62
C SER A 329 16.70 5.79 18.97
N ASP A 330 16.22 4.95 19.88
CA ASP A 330 16.76 4.69 21.21
C ASP A 330 16.36 3.29 21.72
N ALA A 331 16.77 2.90 22.92
CA ALA A 331 16.51 1.57 23.48
C ALA A 331 14.99 1.24 23.64
N ASN A 332 14.14 2.25 23.65
CA ASN A 332 12.71 2.10 23.92
C ASN A 332 11.84 2.36 22.68
N THR A 333 12.27 3.28 21.80
CA THR A 333 11.45 3.78 20.69
C THR A 333 11.89 3.19 19.37
N GLY A 334 10.99 2.45 18.70
CA GLY A 334 11.29 1.81 17.44
C GLY A 334 10.08 1.60 16.55
N THR A 335 10.34 1.48 15.24
CA THR A 335 9.34 1.24 14.20
C THR A 335 9.72 0.02 13.37
N ILE A 336 8.75 -0.86 13.11
CA ILE A 336 8.83 -1.99 12.16
C ILE A 336 7.91 -1.72 11.00
N VAL A 337 8.34 -2.05 9.79
CA VAL A 337 7.57 -1.91 8.55
C VAL A 337 7.52 -3.21 7.78
N GLY A 338 6.45 -3.39 6.99
CA GLY A 338 6.21 -4.66 6.32
C GLY A 338 5.26 -4.61 5.13
N ASP A 339 4.67 -5.77 4.84
CA ASP A 339 3.71 -5.94 3.76
C ASP A 339 2.42 -5.14 4.00
N ALA A 340 1.69 -4.88 2.92
CA ALA A 340 0.41 -4.17 2.91
C ALA A 340 0.42 -2.86 3.73
N GLY A 341 1.56 -2.15 3.79
CA GLY A 341 1.69 -0.89 4.51
C GLY A 341 1.77 -1.00 6.04
N ILE A 342 2.07 -2.19 6.59
CA ILE A 342 2.22 -2.35 8.05
C ILE A 342 3.24 -1.35 8.59
N LEU A 343 2.83 -0.68 9.67
CA LEU A 343 3.63 0.15 10.55
C LEU A 343 3.34 -0.25 12.00
N LEU A 344 4.31 -0.85 12.68
CA LEU A 344 4.25 -1.13 14.12
C LEU A 344 5.21 -0.21 14.85
N GLN A 345 4.77 0.35 15.97
CA GLN A 345 5.60 1.20 16.81
C GLN A 345 5.64 0.71 18.26
N THR A 346 6.79 0.88 18.89
CA THR A 346 6.99 0.68 20.33
C THR A 346 7.62 1.92 20.94
N THR A 347 7.27 2.21 22.20
CA THR A 347 7.89 3.24 23.04
C THR A 347 8.39 2.66 24.35
N ASN A 348 8.39 1.32 24.49
CA ASN A 348 8.80 0.59 25.69
C ASN A 348 9.75 -0.59 25.37
N GLY A 349 10.55 -0.45 24.32
CA GLY A 349 11.57 -1.43 23.96
C GLY A 349 11.01 -2.73 23.39
N GLY A 350 9.77 -2.73 22.90
CA GLY A 350 9.14 -3.90 22.29
C GLY A 350 8.33 -4.75 23.27
N GLU A 351 8.14 -4.31 24.54
CA GLU A 351 7.20 -4.97 25.44
C GLU A 351 5.79 -4.94 24.87
N GLN A 352 5.46 -3.88 24.12
CA GLN A 352 4.24 -3.75 23.36
C GLN A 352 4.50 -3.06 22.04
N TRP A 353 3.88 -3.57 20.98
CA TRP A 353 3.89 -2.97 19.65
C TRP A 353 2.48 -2.55 19.27
N ASN A 354 2.32 -1.29 18.88
CA ASN A 354 1.06 -0.71 18.46
C ASN A 354 1.07 -0.55 16.94
N SER A 355 0.05 -1.09 16.27
CA SER A 355 -0.14 -0.84 14.84
C SER A 355 -0.71 0.57 14.65
N GLN A 356 -0.26 1.23 13.58
CA GLN A 356 -0.91 2.46 13.14
C GLN A 356 -2.35 2.13 12.70
N PRO A 357 -3.30 3.03 12.95
CA PRO A 357 -4.68 2.77 12.59
C PRO A 357 -4.83 2.66 11.08
N VAL A 358 -5.32 1.52 10.64
CA VAL A 358 -5.78 1.27 9.28
C VAL A 358 -7.26 0.95 9.35
N VAL A 359 -8.03 1.44 8.39
CA VAL A 359 -9.48 1.22 8.37
C VAL A 359 -9.79 -0.26 8.11
N THR A 360 -9.03 -0.88 7.21
CA THR A 360 -9.10 -2.32 6.90
C THR A 360 -7.88 -2.77 6.09
N PHE A 361 -7.50 -4.05 6.22
CA PHE A 361 -6.56 -4.74 5.31
C PHE A 361 -7.29 -5.77 4.45
N ASN A 362 -8.61 -5.82 4.52
CA ASN A 362 -9.43 -6.79 3.81
C ASN A 362 -9.73 -6.32 2.39
N TYR A 363 -10.26 -7.22 1.57
CA TYR A 363 -10.59 -6.90 0.18
C TYR A 363 -11.87 -6.07 0.11
N LEU A 364 -11.86 -4.99 -0.64
CA LEU A 364 -13.04 -4.18 -0.95
C LEU A 364 -13.42 -4.44 -2.40
N TYR A 365 -14.57 -5.09 -2.62
CA TYR A 365 -15.00 -5.56 -3.93
C TYR A 365 -15.93 -4.60 -4.66
N GLY A 366 -16.76 -3.86 -3.93
CA GLY A 366 -17.76 -2.98 -4.49
C GLY A 366 -17.69 -1.56 -3.91
N VAL A 367 -18.00 -0.55 -4.73
CA VAL A 367 -18.11 0.85 -4.31
C VAL A 367 -19.22 1.54 -5.04
N SER A 368 -19.98 2.39 -4.34
CA SER A 368 -21.05 3.22 -4.88
C SER A 368 -21.03 4.59 -4.22
N PHE A 369 -20.90 5.64 -5.02
CA PHE A 369 -21.01 7.03 -4.60
C PHE A 369 -22.27 7.64 -5.20
N THR A 370 -23.02 8.41 -4.43
CA THR A 370 -24.24 9.13 -4.87
C THR A 370 -23.96 10.58 -5.21
N ASP A 371 -22.92 11.13 -4.62
CA ASP A 371 -22.41 12.49 -4.81
C ASP A 371 -20.91 12.50 -4.45
N PRO A 372 -20.16 13.59 -4.67
CA PRO A 372 -18.72 13.63 -4.37
C PRO A 372 -18.35 13.32 -2.93
N ASP A 373 -19.23 13.55 -1.97
CA ASP A 373 -18.94 13.41 -0.54
C ASP A 373 -19.43 12.09 0.06
N THR A 374 -20.52 11.53 -0.51
CA THR A 374 -21.26 10.43 0.11
C THR A 374 -21.05 9.11 -0.63
N GLY A 375 -20.41 8.13 0.00
CA GLY A 375 -20.11 6.84 -0.62
C GLY A 375 -20.10 5.67 0.33
N THR A 376 -20.30 4.46 -0.21
CA THR A 376 -20.24 3.18 0.52
C THR A 376 -19.31 2.22 -0.22
N ALA A 377 -18.40 1.57 0.49
CA ALA A 377 -17.57 0.48 0.01
C ALA A 377 -17.89 -0.80 0.78
N VAL A 378 -17.89 -1.94 0.07
CA VAL A 378 -18.20 -3.24 0.66
C VAL A 378 -17.16 -4.29 0.28
N GLY A 379 -17.01 -5.31 1.15
CA GLY A 379 -16.00 -6.31 0.90
C GLY A 379 -16.01 -7.47 1.89
N TYR A 380 -14.83 -8.03 2.10
CA TYR A 380 -14.59 -9.15 3.00
C TYR A 380 -14.05 -8.68 4.35
N GLU A 381 -14.62 -9.20 5.41
CA GLU A 381 -14.03 -9.19 6.75
C GLU A 381 -14.59 -10.38 7.53
N ASN A 382 -13.74 -11.08 8.26
CA ASN A 382 -14.17 -12.19 9.12
C ASN A 382 -14.49 -11.65 10.52
N PRO A 383 -15.69 -11.94 11.11
CA PRO A 383 -16.73 -12.85 10.61
C PRO A 383 -17.81 -12.20 9.72
N ASP A 384 -18.02 -10.88 9.72
CA ASP A 384 -19.31 -10.25 9.42
C ASP A 384 -19.45 -9.62 8.02
N GLY A 385 -18.40 -9.68 7.19
CA GLY A 385 -18.31 -8.86 5.97
C GLY A 385 -18.01 -7.39 6.29
N MET A 386 -17.50 -6.65 5.30
CA MET A 386 -17.07 -5.25 5.45
C MET A 386 -18.09 -4.30 4.82
N ILE A 387 -18.51 -3.29 5.57
CA ILE A 387 -19.25 -2.13 5.06
C ILE A 387 -18.58 -0.87 5.60
N LEU A 388 -18.10 -0.02 4.72
CA LEU A 388 -17.50 1.28 5.04
C LEU A 388 -18.34 2.39 4.43
N ARG A 389 -18.60 3.46 5.18
CA ARG A 389 -19.34 4.62 4.75
C ARG A 389 -18.52 5.90 4.93
N THR A 390 -18.54 6.77 3.93
CA THR A 390 -18.03 8.14 4.00
C THR A 390 -19.15 9.14 3.71
N THR A 391 -19.04 10.34 4.30
CA THR A 391 -19.90 11.51 4.05
C THR A 391 -19.07 12.78 3.90
N ASP A 392 -17.76 12.65 3.71
CA ASP A 392 -16.77 13.73 3.63
C ASP A 392 -15.78 13.52 2.48
N GLY A 393 -16.24 12.83 1.42
CA GLY A 393 -15.43 12.55 0.24
C GLY A 393 -14.31 11.54 0.46
N GLY A 394 -14.43 10.69 1.50
CA GLY A 394 -13.44 9.68 1.85
C GLY A 394 -12.31 10.19 2.73
N ASN A 395 -12.35 11.43 3.23
CA ASN A 395 -11.40 11.89 4.25
C ASN A 395 -11.51 11.06 5.53
N SER A 396 -12.71 10.54 5.81
CA SER A 396 -12.93 9.52 6.82
C SER A 396 -13.88 8.42 6.31
N TRP A 397 -13.61 7.18 6.73
CA TRP A 397 -14.44 6.03 6.45
C TRP A 397 -14.87 5.39 7.77
N LEU A 398 -16.17 5.29 7.98
CA LEU A 398 -16.77 4.70 9.17
C LEU A 398 -17.30 3.31 8.87
N ARG A 399 -16.94 2.34 9.70
CA ARG A 399 -17.47 1.00 9.61
C ARG A 399 -18.92 0.98 10.05
N GLN A 400 -19.77 0.32 9.24
CA GLN A 400 -21.17 0.06 9.56
C GLN A 400 -21.38 -1.40 9.89
N SER A 401 -22.33 -1.69 10.80
CA SER A 401 -22.74 -3.05 11.11
C SER A 401 -23.67 -3.59 10.04
N SER A 402 -23.43 -4.80 9.58
CA SER A 402 -24.32 -5.50 8.65
C SER A 402 -25.66 -5.90 9.27
N GLY A 403 -25.73 -5.96 10.61
CA GLY A 403 -26.90 -6.47 11.33
C GLY A 403 -27.09 -8.00 11.25
N ILE A 404 -26.19 -8.71 10.55
CA ILE A 404 -26.19 -10.17 10.46
C ILE A 404 -25.42 -10.69 11.68
N GLY A 405 -26.14 -11.29 12.66
CA GLY A 405 -25.51 -11.99 13.79
C GLY A 405 -24.88 -13.30 13.32
N ASP A 406 -23.73 -13.66 13.92
CA ASP A 406 -22.97 -14.86 13.60
C ASP A 406 -23.85 -16.12 13.53
N PRO A 407 -24.08 -16.68 12.34
CA PRO A 407 -23.82 -18.08 12.08
C PRO A 407 -22.99 -18.31 10.81
N PHE A 408 -22.49 -17.28 10.12
CA PHE A 408 -21.80 -17.39 8.83
C PHE A 408 -20.45 -16.69 8.87
N ALA A 409 -19.50 -17.22 9.62
CA ALA A 409 -18.14 -16.72 9.66
C ALA A 409 -17.55 -16.63 8.21
N GLY A 410 -17.11 -15.42 7.82
CA GLY A 410 -16.40 -15.21 6.55
C GLY A 410 -17.28 -14.84 5.36
N LEU A 411 -18.29 -14.00 5.52
CA LEU A 411 -19.11 -13.49 4.41
C LEU A 411 -18.35 -12.49 3.55
N ASN A 412 -18.49 -12.65 2.22
CA ASN A 412 -18.06 -11.64 1.25
C ASN A 412 -19.27 -10.86 0.74
N PHE A 413 -19.20 -9.52 0.79
CA PHE A 413 -20.09 -8.64 0.05
C PHE A 413 -19.39 -8.21 -1.24
N PHE A 414 -19.98 -8.54 -2.39
CA PHE A 414 -19.33 -8.33 -3.69
C PHE A 414 -19.80 -7.06 -4.40
N GLY A 415 -21.07 -6.75 -4.34
CA GLY A 415 -21.67 -5.62 -5.02
C GLY A 415 -22.45 -4.71 -4.10
N VAL A 416 -22.46 -3.41 -4.38
CA VAL A 416 -23.26 -2.40 -3.68
C VAL A 416 -23.76 -1.36 -4.68
N HIS A 417 -24.99 -0.94 -4.54
CA HIS A 417 -25.57 0.15 -5.30
C HIS A 417 -26.47 1.02 -4.42
N PHE A 418 -26.25 2.32 -4.44
CA PHE A 418 -27.08 3.32 -3.80
C PHE A 418 -27.83 4.14 -4.86
N VAL A 419 -29.13 4.25 -4.74
CA VAL A 419 -29.98 5.09 -5.59
C VAL A 419 -29.89 6.56 -5.16
N ASN A 420 -29.73 6.79 -3.88
CA ASN A 420 -29.51 8.11 -3.27
C ASN A 420 -28.75 7.94 -1.94
N SER A 421 -28.45 9.01 -1.25
CA SER A 421 -27.65 8.99 -0.01
C SER A 421 -28.24 8.10 1.11
N ASN A 422 -29.53 7.77 1.06
CA ASN A 422 -30.21 7.00 2.10
C ASN A 422 -30.54 5.57 1.69
N VAL A 423 -30.89 5.35 0.42
CA VAL A 423 -31.44 4.07 -0.05
C VAL A 423 -30.37 3.31 -0.83
N GLY A 424 -29.94 2.16 -0.28
CA GLY A 424 -28.92 1.33 -0.86
C GLY A 424 -29.15 -0.16 -0.67
N THR A 425 -28.58 -0.96 -1.56
CA THR A 425 -28.62 -2.43 -1.52
C THR A 425 -27.23 -2.98 -1.74
N LEU A 426 -26.83 -3.98 -0.95
CA LEU A 426 -25.63 -4.76 -1.18
C LEU A 426 -25.97 -6.24 -1.37
N VAL A 427 -25.08 -6.96 -2.06
CA VAL A 427 -25.21 -8.38 -2.33
C VAL A 427 -23.91 -9.13 -2.08
N GLY A 428 -24.01 -10.43 -1.83
CA GLY A 428 -22.83 -11.23 -1.50
C GLY A 428 -23.02 -12.73 -1.59
N GLN A 429 -22.16 -13.44 -0.88
CA GLN A 429 -22.17 -14.90 -0.81
C GLN A 429 -23.49 -15.45 -0.25
N GLN A 430 -23.80 -16.71 -0.61
CA GLN A 430 -24.95 -17.45 -0.09
C GLN A 430 -26.30 -16.76 -0.35
N GLY A 431 -26.41 -15.98 -1.43
CA GLY A 431 -27.65 -15.32 -1.82
C GLY A 431 -28.02 -14.13 -0.92
N ILE A 432 -27.05 -13.62 -0.12
CA ILE A 432 -27.31 -12.50 0.79
C ILE A 432 -27.63 -11.24 0.00
N ILE A 433 -28.73 -10.58 0.38
CA ILE A 433 -29.07 -9.23 -0.01
C ILE A 433 -29.41 -8.44 1.26
N LEU A 434 -28.72 -7.31 1.47
CA LEU A 434 -29.04 -6.35 2.53
C LEU A 434 -29.54 -5.05 1.93
N ARG A 435 -30.52 -4.45 2.55
CA ARG A 435 -31.10 -3.15 2.15
C ARG A 435 -31.05 -2.16 3.29
N THR A 436 -30.72 -0.93 2.97
CA THR A 436 -30.83 0.23 3.87
C THR A 436 -31.74 1.29 3.28
N THR A 437 -32.41 2.06 4.13
CA THR A 437 -33.20 3.26 3.77
C THR A 437 -32.83 4.48 4.61
N ASP A 438 -31.73 4.36 5.38
CA ASP A 438 -31.25 5.39 6.31
C ASP A 438 -29.72 5.64 6.19
N GLY A 439 -29.17 5.41 5.00
CA GLY A 439 -27.76 5.63 4.70
C GLY A 439 -26.84 4.61 5.32
N GLY A 440 -27.34 3.40 5.62
CA GLY A 440 -26.57 2.31 6.21
C GLY A 440 -26.47 2.34 7.72
N ASN A 441 -27.20 3.21 8.41
CA ASN A 441 -27.30 3.15 9.87
C ASN A 441 -27.95 1.84 10.32
N ASN A 442 -28.89 1.33 9.51
CA ASN A 442 -29.49 0.01 9.66
C ASN A 442 -29.51 -0.70 8.31
N TRP A 443 -29.02 -1.95 8.30
CA TRP A 443 -29.11 -2.86 7.18
C TRP A 443 -30.07 -3.99 7.51
N VAL A 444 -31.02 -4.26 6.61
CA VAL A 444 -32.07 -5.28 6.78
C VAL A 444 -31.87 -6.35 5.72
N GLN A 445 -31.71 -7.61 6.17
CA GLN A 445 -31.61 -8.74 5.28
C GLN A 445 -32.95 -8.99 4.57
N GLN A 446 -32.87 -9.16 3.25
CA GLN A 446 -33.98 -9.49 2.41
C GLN A 446 -34.02 -10.99 2.10
N THR A 447 -35.21 -11.54 1.94
CA THR A 447 -35.38 -12.96 1.66
C THR A 447 -35.16 -13.26 0.20
N THR A 448 -34.32 -14.22 -0.12
CA THR A 448 -34.09 -14.78 -1.45
C THR A 448 -34.33 -16.28 -1.46
N ASP A 449 -34.61 -16.84 -2.63
CA ASP A 449 -34.76 -18.29 -2.85
C ASP A 449 -33.48 -18.97 -3.37
N THR A 450 -32.35 -18.28 -3.26
CA THR A 450 -31.07 -18.77 -3.79
C THR A 450 -29.95 -18.75 -2.76
N THR A 451 -29.00 -19.67 -2.93
CA THR A 451 -27.69 -19.68 -2.24
C THR A 451 -26.55 -19.34 -3.20
N ASP A 452 -26.86 -18.89 -4.43
CA ASP A 452 -25.86 -18.46 -5.40
C ASP A 452 -25.04 -17.27 -4.86
N TRP A 453 -23.81 -17.12 -5.31
CA TRP A 453 -23.00 -15.96 -4.98
C TRP A 453 -23.41 -14.79 -5.86
N LEU A 454 -24.05 -13.79 -5.27
CA LEU A 454 -24.51 -12.60 -5.98
C LEU A 454 -23.36 -11.60 -6.09
N TYR A 455 -22.89 -11.35 -7.34
CA TYR A 455 -21.70 -10.54 -7.60
C TYR A 455 -22.02 -9.08 -7.84
N ALA A 456 -23.14 -8.78 -8.47
CA ALA A 456 -23.52 -7.41 -8.77
C ALA A 456 -24.99 -7.17 -8.52
N VAL A 457 -25.30 -5.92 -8.19
CA VAL A 457 -26.67 -5.42 -8.02
C VAL A 457 -26.77 -4.02 -8.61
N HIS A 458 -27.87 -3.73 -9.27
CA HIS A 458 -28.19 -2.42 -9.77
C HIS A 458 -29.68 -2.12 -9.60
N PHE A 459 -29.99 -0.89 -9.18
CA PHE A 459 -31.35 -0.36 -9.06
C PHE A 459 -31.52 0.81 -10.01
N SER A 460 -32.56 0.79 -10.84
CA SER A 460 -32.92 1.93 -11.70
C SER A 460 -33.65 3.04 -10.94
N ASP A 461 -34.35 2.67 -9.86
CA ASP A 461 -35.00 3.56 -8.89
C ASP A 461 -35.09 2.85 -7.52
N GLU A 462 -35.78 3.45 -6.53
CA GLU A 462 -35.88 2.86 -5.18
C GLU A 462 -36.62 1.51 -5.14
N ASN A 463 -37.42 1.18 -6.16
CA ASN A 463 -38.26 -0.01 -6.17
C ASN A 463 -37.77 -1.10 -7.14
N HIS A 464 -37.20 -0.70 -8.30
CA HIS A 464 -36.82 -1.63 -9.36
C HIS A 464 -35.33 -1.98 -9.30
N GLY A 465 -35.02 -3.20 -8.98
CA GLY A 465 -33.64 -3.68 -8.84
C GLY A 465 -33.42 -5.06 -9.44
N THR A 466 -32.16 -5.31 -9.86
CA THR A 466 -31.71 -6.60 -10.38
C THR A 466 -30.37 -6.99 -9.75
N ALA A 467 -30.26 -8.23 -9.29
CA ALA A 467 -29.04 -8.83 -8.81
C ALA A 467 -28.68 -10.06 -9.65
N VAL A 468 -27.37 -10.31 -9.85
CA VAL A 468 -26.88 -11.41 -10.68
C VAL A 468 -25.89 -12.27 -9.91
N GLY A 469 -25.96 -13.61 -10.17
CA GLY A 469 -25.17 -14.62 -9.49
C GLY A 469 -24.24 -15.40 -10.40
N PHE A 470 -23.17 -15.94 -9.80
CA PHE A 470 -22.06 -16.54 -10.53
C PHE A 470 -22.21 -18.06 -10.72
N LEU A 471 -22.51 -18.81 -9.63
CA LEU A 471 -22.43 -20.27 -9.67
C LEU A 471 -23.53 -20.88 -10.54
N GLU A 472 -24.76 -20.43 -10.37
CA GLU A 472 -25.93 -20.91 -11.08
C GLU A 472 -26.40 -19.98 -12.21
N GLY A 473 -25.79 -18.77 -12.30
CA GLY A 473 -26.20 -17.74 -13.25
C GLY A 473 -27.58 -17.17 -12.96
N LYS A 474 -27.93 -17.06 -11.69
CA LYS A 474 -29.22 -16.49 -11.28
C LYS A 474 -29.32 -15.02 -11.65
N ILE A 475 -30.50 -14.63 -12.14
CA ILE A 475 -30.93 -13.25 -12.25
C ILE A 475 -32.13 -13.08 -11.34
N LEU A 476 -32.01 -12.26 -10.32
CA LEU A 476 -33.08 -11.90 -9.39
C LEU A 476 -33.55 -10.49 -9.69
N SER A 477 -34.86 -10.25 -9.76
CA SER A 477 -35.43 -8.92 -9.92
C SER A 477 -36.45 -8.60 -8.84
N THR A 478 -36.57 -7.32 -8.50
CA THR A 478 -37.59 -6.78 -7.60
C THR A 478 -38.25 -5.56 -8.21
N THR A 479 -39.52 -5.31 -7.87
CA THR A 479 -40.29 -4.13 -8.26
C THR A 479 -40.90 -3.42 -7.04
N ASP A 480 -40.49 -3.84 -5.83
CA ASP A 480 -41.06 -3.34 -4.55
C ASP A 480 -39.95 -2.99 -3.53
N GLY A 481 -38.75 -2.65 -4.03
CA GLY A 481 -37.62 -2.27 -3.20
C GLY A 481 -36.99 -3.47 -2.47
N GLY A 482 -37.17 -4.68 -3.02
CA GLY A 482 -36.56 -5.91 -2.50
C GLY A 482 -37.39 -6.59 -1.40
N GLN A 483 -38.63 -6.17 -1.17
CA GLN A 483 -39.52 -6.93 -0.26
C GLN A 483 -39.76 -8.33 -0.85
N ASN A 484 -39.84 -8.42 -2.18
CA ASN A 484 -39.90 -9.68 -2.92
C ASN A 484 -38.88 -9.69 -4.05
N TRP A 485 -38.03 -10.73 -4.08
CA TRP A 485 -37.10 -11.00 -5.15
C TRP A 485 -37.60 -12.21 -5.95
N VAL A 486 -37.67 -12.06 -7.26
CA VAL A 486 -38.17 -13.10 -8.19
C VAL A 486 -37.05 -13.54 -9.11
N THR A 487 -36.80 -14.85 -9.15
CA THR A 487 -35.82 -15.43 -10.10
C THR A 487 -36.34 -15.31 -11.51
N GLN A 488 -35.56 -14.68 -12.38
CA GLN A 488 -35.82 -14.54 -13.81
C GLN A 488 -35.17 -15.69 -14.59
N PRO A 489 -35.77 -16.15 -15.72
CA PRO A 489 -35.15 -17.19 -16.52
C PRO A 489 -33.85 -16.72 -17.16
N SER A 490 -32.75 -17.42 -16.89
CA SER A 490 -31.43 -17.22 -17.52
C SER A 490 -30.97 -18.56 -18.09
N GLN A 491 -30.31 -18.54 -19.25
CA GLN A 491 -29.63 -19.71 -19.84
C GLN A 491 -28.11 -19.61 -19.70
N ALA A 492 -27.61 -18.58 -19.04
CA ALA A 492 -26.19 -18.30 -18.84
C ALA A 492 -25.78 -18.67 -17.41
N THR A 493 -24.50 -19.00 -17.22
CA THR A 493 -23.85 -19.20 -15.93
C THR A 493 -22.72 -18.18 -15.79
N GLY A 494 -22.23 -17.94 -14.57
CA GLY A 494 -21.09 -17.07 -14.35
C GLY A 494 -21.36 -15.59 -14.61
N LEU A 495 -22.52 -15.09 -14.17
CA LEU A 495 -22.88 -13.67 -14.34
C LEU A 495 -22.16 -12.80 -13.30
N LEU A 496 -21.57 -11.69 -13.74
CA LEU A 496 -20.66 -10.86 -12.94
C LEU A 496 -21.05 -9.39 -12.87
N GLY A 497 -21.64 -8.85 -13.93
CA GLY A 497 -22.01 -7.44 -13.99
C GLY A 497 -23.45 -7.24 -14.45
N VAL A 498 -24.10 -6.20 -13.91
CA VAL A 498 -25.46 -5.79 -14.30
C VAL A 498 -25.59 -4.27 -14.28
N TYR A 499 -26.28 -3.73 -15.27
CA TYR A 499 -26.60 -2.31 -15.35
C TYR A 499 -27.98 -2.11 -16.01
N PHE A 500 -28.80 -1.21 -15.46
CA PHE A 500 -30.09 -0.80 -15.99
C PHE A 500 -30.07 0.71 -16.26
N THR A 501 -30.52 1.12 -17.44
CA THR A 501 -30.65 2.54 -17.81
C THR A 501 -31.98 3.11 -17.38
N ASP A 502 -32.99 2.27 -17.26
CA ASP A 502 -34.35 2.57 -16.80
C ASP A 502 -34.97 1.27 -16.22
N THR A 503 -36.25 1.32 -15.82
CA THR A 503 -36.94 0.16 -15.21
C THR A 503 -37.13 -1.02 -16.15
N ASN A 504 -37.00 -0.83 -17.47
CA ASN A 504 -37.21 -1.88 -18.48
C ASN A 504 -35.94 -2.34 -19.17
N THR A 505 -34.98 -1.43 -19.34
CA THR A 505 -33.82 -1.65 -20.22
C THR A 505 -32.55 -1.97 -19.41
N GLY A 506 -32.06 -3.20 -19.50
CA GLY A 506 -30.90 -3.66 -18.74
C GLY A 506 -29.96 -4.56 -19.52
N THR A 507 -28.71 -4.64 -19.06
CA THR A 507 -27.67 -5.51 -19.62
C THR A 507 -26.96 -6.26 -18.50
N VAL A 508 -26.70 -7.54 -18.74
CA VAL A 508 -25.94 -8.45 -17.85
C VAL A 508 -24.76 -9.00 -18.63
N VAL A 509 -23.61 -9.13 -17.97
CA VAL A 509 -22.38 -9.69 -18.55
C VAL A 509 -21.76 -10.77 -17.66
N GLY A 510 -20.95 -11.67 -18.26
CA GLY A 510 -20.38 -12.78 -17.53
C GLY A 510 -19.33 -13.59 -18.28
N ASN A 511 -19.20 -14.86 -17.87
CA ASN A 511 -18.25 -15.81 -18.41
C ASN A 511 -18.43 -16.03 -19.93
N ASP A 512 -17.37 -16.50 -20.59
CA ASP A 512 -17.37 -16.89 -22.01
C ASP A 512 -17.87 -15.79 -22.95
N GLY A 513 -17.68 -14.52 -22.59
CA GLY A 513 -18.11 -13.38 -23.37
C GLY A 513 -19.63 -13.17 -23.40
N VAL A 514 -20.35 -13.73 -22.43
CA VAL A 514 -21.82 -13.59 -22.37
C VAL A 514 -22.22 -12.12 -22.15
N ILE A 515 -23.15 -11.66 -23.02
CA ILE A 515 -23.90 -10.43 -22.86
C ILE A 515 -25.39 -10.76 -23.05
N LEU A 516 -26.22 -10.45 -22.07
CA LEU A 516 -27.68 -10.57 -22.16
C LEU A 516 -28.32 -9.18 -22.05
N ARG A 517 -29.32 -8.92 -22.87
CA ARG A 517 -30.08 -7.66 -22.89
C ARG A 517 -31.56 -7.90 -22.62
N THR A 518 -32.15 -7.04 -21.81
CA THR A 518 -33.61 -6.95 -21.63
C THR A 518 -34.12 -5.57 -22.01
N THR A 519 -35.38 -5.50 -22.45
CA THR A 519 -36.14 -4.27 -22.70
C THR A 519 -37.56 -4.33 -22.09
N ASP A 520 -37.78 -5.32 -21.21
CA ASP A 520 -39.08 -5.58 -20.57
C ASP A 520 -38.94 -5.80 -19.05
N GLY A 521 -37.91 -5.19 -18.44
CA GLY A 521 -37.65 -5.28 -16.99
C GLY A 521 -37.13 -6.62 -16.52
N GLY A 522 -36.50 -7.38 -17.42
CA GLY A 522 -35.89 -8.69 -17.10
C GLY A 522 -36.85 -9.86 -17.27
N GLN A 523 -38.09 -9.66 -17.79
CA GLN A 523 -38.99 -10.78 -18.06
C GLN A 523 -38.41 -11.67 -19.15
N THR A 524 -37.72 -11.08 -20.15
CA THR A 524 -36.96 -11.80 -21.16
C THR A 524 -35.58 -11.26 -21.30
N TRP A 525 -34.60 -12.15 -21.47
CA TRP A 525 -33.21 -11.85 -21.68
C TRP A 525 -32.73 -12.40 -23.03
N THR A 526 -32.27 -11.49 -23.90
CA THR A 526 -31.84 -11.82 -25.26
C THR A 526 -30.32 -11.81 -25.33
N PRO A 527 -29.66 -12.92 -25.75
CA PRO A 527 -28.22 -12.95 -25.96
C PRO A 527 -27.75 -11.97 -27.04
N GLN A 528 -26.66 -11.28 -26.80
CA GLN A 528 -25.99 -10.42 -27.76
C GLN A 528 -24.62 -10.97 -28.10
N THR A 529 -24.15 -10.72 -29.33
CA THR A 529 -22.82 -11.19 -29.78
C THR A 529 -21.74 -10.22 -29.32
N SER A 530 -20.91 -10.66 -28.37
CA SER A 530 -19.77 -9.86 -27.86
C SER A 530 -18.55 -9.87 -28.77
N GLY A 531 -18.40 -10.88 -29.63
CA GLY A 531 -17.21 -11.09 -30.46
C GLY A 531 -15.98 -11.61 -29.70
N THR A 532 -16.10 -11.99 -28.44
CA THR A 532 -15.04 -12.54 -27.60
C THR A 532 -15.50 -13.73 -26.76
N ILE A 533 -14.56 -14.55 -26.33
CA ILE A 533 -14.75 -15.60 -25.31
C ILE A 533 -14.16 -15.20 -23.95
N ASN A 534 -13.57 -14.01 -23.86
CA ASN A 534 -13.01 -13.50 -22.60
C ASN A 534 -14.12 -13.26 -21.58
N GLN A 535 -13.83 -13.53 -20.32
CA GLN A 535 -14.76 -13.22 -19.24
C GLN A 535 -15.00 -11.71 -19.17
N LEU A 536 -16.25 -11.30 -19.18
CA LEU A 536 -16.70 -9.92 -19.07
C LEU A 536 -17.07 -9.63 -17.61
N ARG A 537 -16.43 -8.65 -17.01
CA ARG A 537 -16.42 -8.39 -15.56
C ARG A 537 -17.42 -7.33 -15.13
N ALA A 538 -17.46 -6.24 -15.86
CA ALA A 538 -18.31 -5.09 -15.52
C ALA A 538 -18.92 -4.45 -16.76
N VAL A 539 -20.07 -3.81 -16.57
CA VAL A 539 -20.84 -3.11 -17.62
C VAL A 539 -21.36 -1.79 -17.09
N TRP A 540 -21.33 -0.78 -17.95
CA TRP A 540 -21.87 0.55 -17.66
C TRP A 540 -22.53 1.14 -18.92
N PHE A 541 -23.61 1.91 -18.76
CA PHE A 541 -24.32 2.56 -19.84
C PHE A 541 -24.57 4.05 -19.53
N ALA A 542 -24.29 4.93 -20.49
CA ALA A 542 -24.63 6.36 -20.41
C ALA A 542 -26.12 6.61 -20.69
N ASP A 543 -26.68 5.84 -21.60
CA ASP A 543 -28.08 5.87 -22.03
C ASP A 543 -28.48 4.49 -22.57
N THR A 544 -29.70 4.32 -23.07
CA THR A 544 -30.20 3.05 -23.57
C THR A 544 -29.42 2.46 -24.76
N ASN A 545 -28.61 3.30 -25.45
CA ASN A 545 -27.87 2.90 -26.64
C ASN A 545 -26.36 2.79 -26.42
N THR A 546 -25.81 3.65 -25.53
CA THR A 546 -24.36 3.86 -25.41
C THR A 546 -23.83 3.17 -24.17
N GLY A 547 -23.08 2.07 -24.35
CA GLY A 547 -22.56 1.26 -23.23
C GLY A 547 -21.13 0.76 -23.44
N THR A 548 -20.47 0.45 -22.33
CA THR A 548 -19.10 -0.11 -22.28
C THR A 548 -19.08 -1.32 -21.38
N VAL A 549 -18.37 -2.36 -21.82
CA VAL A 549 -18.10 -3.59 -21.07
C VAL A 549 -16.60 -3.79 -20.96
N VAL A 550 -16.11 -4.21 -19.79
CA VAL A 550 -14.69 -4.53 -19.57
C VAL A 550 -14.51 -5.94 -19.05
N GLY A 551 -13.30 -6.50 -19.25
CA GLY A 551 -13.06 -7.90 -18.86
C GLY A 551 -11.59 -8.34 -18.96
N ASP A 552 -11.43 -9.67 -19.03
CA ASP A 552 -10.13 -10.32 -19.03
C ASP A 552 -9.27 -9.91 -20.25
N GLN A 553 -7.95 -10.00 -20.09
CA GLN A 553 -6.96 -9.66 -21.13
C GLN A 553 -7.10 -8.22 -21.66
N GLY A 554 -7.46 -7.27 -20.81
CA GLY A 554 -7.64 -5.88 -21.18
C GLY A 554 -8.82 -5.64 -22.13
N THR A 555 -9.79 -6.56 -22.18
CA THR A 555 -10.95 -6.44 -23.05
C THR A 555 -11.78 -5.21 -22.72
N ILE A 556 -12.04 -4.39 -23.73
CA ILE A 556 -13.04 -3.31 -23.70
C ILE A 556 -13.92 -3.43 -24.93
N LEU A 557 -15.23 -3.51 -24.72
CA LEU A 557 -16.24 -3.50 -25.78
C LEU A 557 -17.14 -2.28 -25.65
N ARG A 558 -17.46 -1.65 -26.77
CA ARG A 558 -18.34 -0.47 -26.84
C ARG A 558 -19.52 -0.73 -27.73
N THR A 559 -20.69 -0.26 -27.34
CA THR A 559 -21.89 -0.18 -28.17
C THR A 559 -22.40 1.26 -28.20
N THR A 560 -23.03 1.63 -29.34
CA THR A 560 -23.76 2.91 -29.52
C THR A 560 -25.16 2.67 -30.11
N ASP A 561 -25.59 1.42 -30.16
CA ASP A 561 -26.86 0.96 -30.75
C ASP A 561 -27.68 0.06 -29.82
N GLY A 562 -27.42 0.16 -28.50
CA GLY A 562 -28.12 -0.66 -27.50
C GLY A 562 -27.66 -2.11 -27.46
N GLY A 563 -26.42 -2.38 -27.93
CA GLY A 563 -25.82 -3.70 -27.92
C GLY A 563 -26.21 -4.57 -29.14
N GLN A 564 -26.83 -3.99 -30.18
CA GLN A 564 -27.00 -4.72 -31.45
C GLN A 564 -25.62 -5.05 -32.04
N THR A 565 -24.67 -4.13 -31.86
CA THR A 565 -23.25 -4.34 -32.18
C THR A 565 -22.35 -3.97 -31.01
N TRP A 566 -21.36 -4.82 -30.75
CA TRP A 566 -20.29 -4.55 -29.78
C TRP A 566 -18.96 -4.48 -30.52
N VAL A 567 -18.27 -3.36 -30.39
CA VAL A 567 -16.99 -3.08 -31.06
C VAL A 567 -15.87 -3.14 -30.03
N SER A 568 -14.86 -3.95 -30.30
CA SER A 568 -13.64 -4.03 -29.46
C SER A 568 -12.84 -2.75 -29.57
N GLN A 569 -12.44 -2.21 -28.43
CA GLN A 569 -11.57 -1.04 -28.29
C GLN A 569 -10.18 -1.45 -27.82
N VAL A 570 -9.14 -0.68 -28.17
CA VAL A 570 -7.77 -0.93 -27.76
C VAL A 570 -7.52 -0.28 -26.39
N SER A 571 -7.46 -1.10 -25.36
CA SER A 571 -7.21 -0.63 -23.98
C SER A 571 -5.76 -0.20 -23.72
N GLY A 572 -4.80 -0.70 -24.51
CA GLY A 572 -3.37 -0.51 -24.28
C GLY A 572 -2.78 -1.33 -23.12
N VAL A 573 -3.58 -2.22 -22.50
CA VAL A 573 -3.17 -3.08 -21.37
C VAL A 573 -3.56 -4.53 -21.64
N SER A 574 -2.88 -5.46 -20.95
CA SER A 574 -3.15 -6.91 -20.98
C SER A 574 -3.73 -7.44 -19.68
N GLU A 575 -3.69 -6.61 -18.64
CA GLU A 575 -4.21 -6.91 -17.31
C GLU A 575 -5.73 -7.04 -17.34
N ILE A 576 -6.28 -7.83 -16.42
CA ILE A 576 -7.73 -7.97 -16.27
C ILE A 576 -8.32 -6.62 -15.81
N LEU A 577 -9.32 -6.13 -16.54
CA LEU A 577 -10.12 -4.97 -16.14
C LEU A 577 -11.35 -5.46 -15.37
N LEU A 578 -11.51 -4.99 -14.13
CA LEU A 578 -12.46 -5.53 -13.15
C LEU A 578 -13.67 -4.61 -12.93
N GLY A 579 -13.47 -3.30 -13.05
CA GLY A 579 -14.50 -2.28 -12.87
C GLY A 579 -14.46 -1.20 -13.93
N VAL A 580 -15.61 -0.61 -14.24
CA VAL A 580 -15.74 0.51 -15.19
C VAL A 580 -16.79 1.49 -14.72
N SER A 581 -16.52 2.77 -14.86
CA SER A 581 -17.44 3.85 -14.55
C SER A 581 -17.24 5.00 -15.53
N PHE A 582 -18.35 5.58 -16.02
CA PHE A 582 -18.36 6.77 -16.85
C PHE A 582 -19.22 7.85 -16.19
N THR A 583 -18.90 9.10 -16.44
CA THR A 583 -19.74 10.23 -16.03
C THR A 583 -20.71 10.66 -17.13
N ASP A 584 -20.36 10.35 -18.38
CA ASP A 584 -21.16 10.62 -19.57
C ASP A 584 -20.74 9.68 -20.72
N ALA A 585 -21.23 9.88 -21.92
CA ALA A 585 -20.91 9.04 -23.07
C ALA A 585 -19.44 9.10 -23.51
N SER A 586 -18.68 10.13 -23.10
CA SER A 586 -17.29 10.37 -23.54
C SER A 586 -16.25 10.10 -22.47
N ASN A 587 -16.56 10.41 -21.20
CA ASN A 587 -15.59 10.39 -20.11
C ASN A 587 -15.74 9.14 -19.25
N GLY A 588 -14.74 8.27 -19.28
CA GLY A 588 -14.77 6.99 -18.56
C GLY A 588 -13.43 6.51 -18.04
N THR A 589 -13.50 5.67 -17.02
CA THR A 589 -12.33 5.04 -16.39
C THR A 589 -12.62 3.56 -16.14
N ALA A 590 -11.65 2.71 -16.48
CA ALA A 590 -11.65 1.30 -16.10
C ALA A 590 -10.44 1.00 -15.21
N VAL A 591 -10.65 0.13 -14.23
CA VAL A 591 -9.64 -0.28 -13.25
C VAL A 591 -9.49 -1.79 -13.22
N GLY A 592 -8.32 -2.28 -12.77
CA GLY A 592 -8.07 -3.71 -12.81
C GLY A 592 -6.86 -4.16 -12.00
N GLN A 593 -6.36 -5.34 -12.37
CA GLN A 593 -5.24 -5.99 -11.70
C GLN A 593 -3.96 -5.14 -11.73
N LEU A 594 -3.09 -5.36 -10.74
CA LEU A 594 -1.78 -4.69 -10.61
C LEU A 594 -1.89 -3.17 -10.63
N GLY A 595 -2.94 -2.61 -10.02
CA GLY A 595 -3.18 -1.18 -9.96
C GLY A 595 -3.48 -0.54 -11.31
N THR A 596 -3.88 -1.33 -12.30
CA THR A 596 -4.18 -0.81 -13.63
C THR A 596 -5.33 0.18 -13.60
N VAL A 597 -5.12 1.36 -14.19
CA VAL A 597 -6.13 2.38 -14.45
C VAL A 597 -5.98 2.83 -15.89
N VAL A 598 -7.04 2.80 -16.67
CA VAL A 598 -7.11 3.39 -18.02
C VAL A 598 -8.31 4.31 -18.11
N SER A 599 -8.16 5.46 -18.78
CA SER A 599 -9.22 6.44 -18.94
C SER A 599 -9.38 6.89 -20.38
N THR A 600 -10.57 7.33 -20.71
CA THR A 600 -10.94 7.91 -21.99
C THR A 600 -11.69 9.24 -21.80
N THR A 601 -11.58 10.14 -22.78
CA THR A 601 -12.33 11.39 -22.86
C THR A 601 -13.05 11.54 -24.20
N ASP A 602 -12.99 10.49 -25.05
CA ASP A 602 -13.55 10.47 -26.40
C ASP A 602 -14.49 9.27 -26.64
N GLY A 603 -15.04 8.70 -25.55
CA GLY A 603 -15.96 7.57 -25.63
C GLY A 603 -15.26 6.25 -25.93
N GLY A 604 -13.94 6.19 -25.71
CA GLY A 604 -13.13 4.99 -25.86
C GLY A 604 -12.51 4.83 -27.24
N GLU A 605 -12.55 5.87 -28.11
CA GLU A 605 -11.73 5.86 -29.32
C GLU A 605 -10.25 5.74 -28.95
N THR A 606 -9.85 6.40 -27.83
CA THR A 606 -8.54 6.24 -27.21
C THR A 606 -8.65 5.97 -25.69
N TRP A 607 -7.85 5.01 -25.19
CA TRP A 607 -7.68 4.76 -23.78
C TRP A 607 -6.25 5.04 -23.37
N THR A 608 -6.09 5.82 -22.30
CA THR A 608 -4.78 6.22 -21.77
C THR A 608 -4.57 5.63 -20.40
N ARG A 609 -3.43 4.93 -20.18
CA ARG A 609 -3.04 4.42 -18.87
C ARG A 609 -2.70 5.59 -17.95
N GLN A 610 -3.18 5.51 -16.70
CA GLN A 610 -2.88 6.44 -15.64
C GLN A 610 -2.08 5.77 -14.53
N GLU A 611 -1.26 6.54 -13.83
CA GLU A 611 -0.54 6.07 -12.64
C GLU A 611 -1.48 6.07 -11.43
N SER A 612 -1.73 4.89 -10.89
CA SER A 612 -2.58 4.72 -9.70
C SER A 612 -1.83 4.91 -8.37
N GLY A 613 -0.49 4.86 -8.41
CA GLY A 613 0.34 4.88 -7.19
C GLY A 613 0.34 3.57 -6.41
N THR A 614 -0.16 2.48 -6.99
CA THR A 614 -0.20 1.15 -6.34
C THR A 614 -0.01 0.02 -7.35
N ASN A 615 0.40 -1.15 -6.87
CA ASN A 615 0.36 -2.42 -7.58
C ASN A 615 -0.74 -3.36 -7.06
N GLN A 616 -1.58 -2.89 -6.14
CA GLN A 616 -2.70 -3.68 -5.63
C GLN A 616 -3.83 -3.77 -6.66
N ASP A 617 -4.52 -4.92 -6.71
CA ASP A 617 -5.67 -5.09 -7.59
C ASP A 617 -6.78 -4.11 -7.21
N LEU A 618 -7.29 -3.38 -8.19
CA LEU A 618 -8.44 -2.49 -8.07
C LEU A 618 -9.67 -3.20 -8.63
N TYR A 619 -10.66 -3.49 -7.76
CA TYR A 619 -11.81 -4.32 -8.12
C TYR A 619 -12.97 -3.53 -8.68
N ASN A 620 -13.16 -2.30 -8.21
CA ASN A 620 -14.29 -1.48 -8.66
C ASN A 620 -13.95 0.00 -8.61
N VAL A 621 -14.71 0.79 -9.38
CA VAL A 621 -14.56 2.25 -9.48
C VAL A 621 -15.92 2.93 -9.59
N SER A 622 -16.09 4.08 -8.95
CA SER A 622 -17.29 4.91 -9.01
C SER A 622 -16.90 6.37 -9.23
N PHE A 623 -17.40 6.97 -10.31
CA PHE A 623 -17.27 8.39 -10.63
C PHE A 623 -18.58 9.12 -10.43
N THR A 624 -18.55 10.27 -9.79
CA THR A 624 -19.69 11.17 -9.60
C THR A 624 -19.60 12.40 -10.50
N GLU A 625 -18.38 12.78 -10.87
CA GLU A 625 -18.06 13.90 -11.77
C GLU A 625 -16.85 13.53 -12.62
N THR A 626 -16.61 14.24 -13.72
CA THR A 626 -15.53 13.92 -14.69
C THR A 626 -14.15 13.72 -14.04
N ASN A 627 -13.86 14.44 -12.96
CA ASN A 627 -12.56 14.37 -12.28
C ASN A 627 -12.63 13.86 -10.84
N THR A 628 -13.82 13.43 -10.37
CA THR A 628 -14.02 13.00 -8.99
C THR A 628 -14.48 11.55 -8.97
N GLY A 629 -13.57 10.64 -8.66
CA GLY A 629 -13.83 9.21 -8.63
C GLY A 629 -13.11 8.51 -7.48
N THR A 630 -13.66 7.36 -7.08
CA THR A 630 -13.09 6.47 -6.03
C THR A 630 -12.95 5.08 -6.59
N ALA A 631 -11.76 4.50 -6.45
CA ALA A 631 -11.47 3.09 -6.74
C ALA A 631 -11.19 2.33 -5.46
N VAL A 632 -11.66 1.08 -5.38
CA VAL A 632 -11.46 0.20 -4.22
C VAL A 632 -10.83 -1.12 -4.65
N GLY A 633 -10.08 -1.76 -3.74
CA GLY A 633 -9.33 -2.95 -4.12
C GLY A 633 -8.83 -3.82 -2.98
N ALA A 634 -7.78 -4.57 -3.27
CA ALA A 634 -7.10 -5.49 -2.37
C ALA A 634 -6.50 -4.75 -1.16
N PHE A 635 -6.40 -5.45 -0.04
CA PHE A 635 -5.80 -4.98 1.21
C PHE A 635 -6.36 -3.64 1.69
N GLY A 636 -7.68 -3.43 1.52
CA GLY A 636 -8.36 -2.22 1.95
C GLY A 636 -8.03 -0.97 1.13
N THR A 637 -7.45 -1.15 -0.06
CA THR A 637 -7.12 -0.03 -0.94
C THR A 637 -8.36 0.80 -1.25
N ILE A 638 -8.30 2.08 -0.94
CA ILE A 638 -9.21 3.10 -1.45
C ILE A 638 -8.37 4.24 -2.02
N LEU A 639 -8.51 4.48 -3.31
CA LEU A 639 -7.87 5.58 -4.02
C LEU A 639 -8.94 6.57 -4.47
N ARG A 640 -8.61 7.85 -4.46
CA ARG A 640 -9.49 8.91 -4.94
C ARG A 640 -8.79 9.83 -5.92
N THR A 641 -9.54 10.32 -6.91
CA THR A 641 -9.13 11.41 -7.80
C THR A 641 -10.06 12.61 -7.62
N GLY A 642 -9.57 13.82 -7.88
CA GLY A 642 -10.33 15.07 -7.72
C GLY A 642 -9.71 16.04 -6.71
N ALA A 643 -10.38 17.16 -6.44
CA ALA A 643 -9.86 18.27 -5.64
C ALA A 643 -9.69 17.99 -4.13
N GLY A 644 -9.86 16.74 -3.65
CA GLY A 644 -9.77 16.36 -2.24
C GLY A 644 -8.36 16.12 -1.68
N GLY A 645 -7.32 16.20 -2.52
CA GLY A 645 -5.92 15.95 -2.16
C GLY A 645 -5.02 17.18 -2.14
N ALA A 646 -5.58 18.38 -1.98
CA ALA A 646 -4.74 19.52 -1.70
C ALA A 646 -4.17 19.35 -0.28
N THR A 647 -2.90 18.95 -0.15
CA THR A 647 -2.08 19.40 0.96
C THR A 647 -2.44 20.87 1.19
N PRO A 648 -2.76 21.29 2.43
CA PRO A 648 -2.94 22.71 2.68
C PRO A 648 -1.67 23.39 2.21
N THR A 649 -1.78 24.15 1.11
CA THR A 649 -0.72 25.07 0.72
C THR A 649 -0.48 25.91 1.95
N PRO A 650 0.74 25.93 2.52
CA PRO A 650 1.00 26.80 3.67
C PRO A 650 0.57 28.19 3.23
N THR A 651 -0.42 28.74 3.91
CA THR A 651 -0.85 30.12 3.72
C THR A 651 0.43 30.94 3.75
N PRO A 652 0.81 31.67 2.67
CA PRO A 652 2.02 32.44 2.69
C PRO A 652 1.91 33.36 3.90
N THR A 653 2.77 33.14 4.88
CA THR A 653 2.92 34.04 6.03
C THR A 653 3.14 35.41 5.41
N ALA A 654 2.19 36.31 5.63
CA ALA A 654 2.25 37.65 5.10
C ALA A 654 3.64 38.23 5.44
N THR A 655 4.47 38.36 4.42
CA THR A 655 5.75 39.06 4.54
C THR A 655 5.43 40.44 5.12
N PRO A 656 6.00 40.86 6.25
CA PRO A 656 5.71 42.16 6.79
C PRO A 656 6.03 43.21 5.71
N THR A 657 5.02 43.91 5.26
CA THR A 657 5.14 45.00 4.30
C THR A 657 6.04 46.03 4.94
N VAL A 658 7.28 46.14 4.47
CA VAL A 658 8.17 47.22 4.84
C VAL A 658 7.57 48.48 4.24
N THR A 659 6.96 49.31 5.07
CA THR A 659 6.49 50.65 4.70
C THR A 659 7.71 51.46 4.26
N PRO A 660 7.75 52.03 3.03
CA PRO A 660 8.88 52.85 2.64
C PRO A 660 8.91 54.13 3.47
N THR A 661 9.99 54.35 4.21
CA THR A 661 10.28 55.60 4.89
C THR A 661 10.53 56.70 3.85
N PRO A 662 9.90 57.87 3.93
CA PRO A 662 10.14 58.93 2.98
C PRO A 662 11.58 59.47 3.10
N SER A 663 12.25 59.59 1.97
CA SER A 663 13.57 60.22 1.78
C SER A 663 13.49 61.71 2.11
N GLY A 664 14.15 62.12 3.17
CA GLY A 664 14.40 63.52 3.50
C GLY A 664 15.89 63.80 3.46
N THR A 665 16.26 64.76 2.63
CA THR A 665 17.63 65.27 2.34
C THR A 665 18.25 65.93 3.56
N PRO A 666 19.62 65.92 3.71
CA PRO A 666 20.29 66.32 4.93
C PRO A 666 20.63 67.82 4.95
N SER A 667 20.61 68.49 6.14
CA SER A 667 21.36 69.73 6.40
C SER A 667 21.60 69.88 7.89
N GLY A 668 22.87 70.18 8.27
CA GLY A 668 23.24 70.99 9.40
C GLY A 668 23.91 70.36 10.61
N THR A 669 25.23 70.36 10.61
CA THR A 669 26.29 70.65 11.58
C THR A 669 26.13 70.38 13.11
N PRO A 670 27.22 70.01 13.84
CA PRO A 670 27.20 69.32 15.13
C PRO A 670 27.29 70.21 16.34
N THR A 671 26.75 69.78 17.50
CA THR A 671 27.11 70.34 18.80
C THR A 671 27.03 69.31 19.93
N ALA A 672 28.16 69.11 20.56
CA ALA A 672 28.48 68.73 21.95
C ALA A 672 27.69 67.69 22.75
N THR A 673 28.45 66.70 23.20
CA THR A 673 28.25 65.74 24.28
C THR A 673 27.95 66.39 25.64
N PRO A 674 27.14 65.78 26.52
CA PRO A 674 27.60 65.57 27.89
C PRO A 674 27.43 64.11 28.40
N THR A 675 28.29 63.82 29.35
CA THR A 675 28.66 62.65 30.10
C THR A 675 27.51 61.99 30.94
N PRO A 676 27.54 60.69 31.23
CA PRO A 676 26.44 60.01 31.92
C PRO A 676 26.50 60.09 33.44
N THR A 677 25.31 60.26 34.04
CA THR A 677 25.11 60.21 35.48
C THR A 677 24.64 58.87 35.93
N ALA A 678 25.27 58.28 36.93
CA ALA A 678 24.95 56.94 37.51
C ALA A 678 23.64 56.95 38.28
N THR A 679 22.88 55.86 38.16
CA THR A 679 21.68 55.57 38.96
C THR A 679 21.88 54.34 39.85
N PRO A 680 21.36 54.32 41.10
CA PRO A 680 21.83 53.42 42.14
C PRO A 680 21.12 52.05 42.10
N ARG A 681 21.84 51.06 42.59
CA ARG A 681 21.57 49.65 42.77
C ARG A 681 20.43 49.39 43.75
N ALA A 682 19.42 48.63 43.38
CA ALA A 682 18.35 48.14 44.28
C ALA A 682 18.80 46.87 45.03
N THR A 683 18.52 46.84 46.33
CA THR A 683 18.82 45.79 47.31
C THR A 683 17.87 44.59 47.17
N PRO A 684 18.32 43.33 47.47
CA PRO A 684 17.48 42.13 47.38
C PRO A 684 16.58 41.96 48.62
N ARG A 685 15.35 41.46 48.37
CA ARG A 685 14.38 41.04 49.39
C ARG A 685 14.74 39.67 50.01
N PRO A 686 14.44 39.43 51.31
CA PRO A 686 14.77 38.21 52.00
C PRO A 686 13.74 37.08 51.71
N ARG A 687 14.25 35.84 51.76
CA ARG A 687 13.56 34.55 51.58
C ARG A 687 12.64 34.23 52.77
N PRO A 688 11.47 33.60 52.55
CA PRO A 688 10.64 33.11 53.67
C PRO A 688 11.15 31.78 54.21
N THR A 689 11.06 31.58 55.52
CA THR A 689 11.42 30.40 56.30
C THR A 689 10.40 29.26 56.13
N PRO A 690 10.81 27.96 56.22
CA PRO A 690 9.89 26.83 56.07
C PRO A 690 9.14 26.49 57.36
N HIS A 691 7.84 26.10 57.26
CA HIS A 691 7.02 25.56 58.29
C HIS A 691 7.33 24.10 58.63
N PRO A 692 7.18 23.64 59.89
CA PRO A 692 7.47 22.26 60.31
C PRO A 692 6.36 21.25 59.95
N ARG A 693 6.78 19.99 59.70
CA ARG A 693 5.96 18.82 59.44
C ARG A 693 5.21 18.37 60.72
N PRO A 694 3.98 17.84 60.60
CA PRO A 694 3.36 17.10 61.68
C PRO A 694 3.77 15.63 61.67
N THR A 695 3.99 15.06 62.85
CA THR A 695 4.29 13.65 63.15
C THR A 695 3.04 12.77 63.06
N PRO A 696 3.17 11.46 62.79
CA PRO A 696 2.06 10.56 62.60
C PRO A 696 1.51 10.00 63.94
N ARG A 697 0.22 9.74 63.90
CA ARG A 697 -0.46 8.72 64.76
C ARG A 697 -1.13 7.69 63.92
#